data_e7109274a1f9f7156c23c4bb3c054878
#
_entry.id   e7109274a1f9f7156c23c4bb3c054878
#
_cell.length_a   1.000
_cell.length_b   1.000
_cell.length_c   1.000
_cell.angle_alpha   90.00
_cell.angle_beta   90.00
_cell.angle_gamma   90.00
#
_symmetry.space_group_name_H-M   'P 1'
#
loop_
_entity.id
_entity.type
_entity.pdbx_description
1 polymer ?
#
loop_
_entity_poly.entity_id
_entity_poly.type
_entity_poly.pdbx_seq_one_letter_code
_entity_poly.pdbx_strand_id
1 'polypeptide(L)'
;MRRLVPISIAAFVVLGSPAASAQPTTTEGQPAPSGPQAEAVTPPVLRTRAEATYPPDALRDRLEATVGLEVIVDETGAVVDARVVGPAGHGFDEAALEAVRKFTFEPARRNGTPVRSTVQLAYEFHAPPRATMDLAPPSAAPAPPSLLVQQGPDQSTLVVAERSTVPIGAPPERNAASDSSTSQDELSLRPRYRAEGLLEVVPGVFSVQHAGGGKAQQDFVRGFNIDHGTDMAFFVDDVPINAVSHAHGQGFSDLHFVIPETVGRVDSTKGMYAAHVGDFGTAGSTSFVMADHTPESIARLELAPSMGHERLVVVESPDFGSKWRMAVATEVFYENGPFIHPENYGRLNAYAKATRVLDERSEISFMAMAYGGSWNMSGVLPARAVCGEGDGTPRPSAYSGSNCLSRWDSVDPTQGGASQRFMAWTEYRRQLDEHWDLKATLYSLYSNLQLFPNDGIAASFQPDGMQYGSQVEQDDSRNESGTDVRLTHRGALGGMPMRTTIGMQLRNDVIESQLHRTEGRVRLDGIDPVNIPGPIFDGHINELETGVFAEEEVKPARWLRFVVGVRGDRIDANVSNESPTAVYQLDGYKGAAQLSPKATAIVSPLDEWDLFANYGRGFHSNDIRSMFINSPIAALPSAQAPSSAGVLMAAASGYEVGTTVRPVDGLSLSAMAFLIDLTSELVIDGDTASTAPAGPTQRYGAELTGRYSFVGRNPRQRLYADVSFTAAHGRFTDAADVAAGTTYLPDAPIRTFSAGIGGRQPVSRDWTLQGDVTVRSMSDRYGDQGPTPLIETGWTIVNAGIGARWKFLELGADVINIADVAWREGQFEVQSRLPKEPVSPVPQPGISFTPGMPRTLMTHAAVYW
;
A
#
# COMPACT_ATOMS: atom_id res chain seq x y z
N MET A 1 -36.75 4.86 19.62
CA MET A 1 -36.17 6.06 20.23
C MET A 1 -34.67 5.92 20.16
N ARG A 2 -34.08 6.35 19.06
CA ARG A 2 -32.62 6.38 18.88
C ARG A 2 -32.16 7.81 19.18
N ARG A 3 -31.38 7.98 20.23
CA ARG A 3 -30.67 9.23 20.50
C ARG A 3 -29.41 9.25 19.65
N LEU A 4 -29.33 10.17 18.71
CA LEU A 4 -28.14 10.52 17.98
C LEU A 4 -27.18 11.21 18.94
N VAL A 5 -25.98 10.68 19.06
CA VAL A 5 -24.82 11.36 19.65
C VAL A 5 -24.12 12.08 18.49
N PRO A 6 -23.97 13.40 18.51
CA PRO A 6 -23.28 14.09 17.44
C PRO A 6 -21.76 13.82 17.56
N ILE A 7 -21.22 13.11 16.60
CA ILE A 7 -19.76 13.02 16.41
C ILE A 7 -19.35 14.27 15.63
N SER A 8 -18.65 15.17 16.29
CA SER A 8 -18.04 16.34 15.65
C SER A 8 -16.89 15.87 14.75
N ILE A 9 -17.06 16.03 13.45
CA ILE A 9 -15.97 15.84 12.49
C ILE A 9 -15.00 17.02 12.67
N ALA A 10 -13.85 16.76 13.27
CA ALA A 10 -12.76 17.73 13.35
C ALA A 10 -12.16 17.94 11.96
N ALA A 11 -12.24 19.16 11.45
CA ALA A 11 -11.56 19.56 10.23
C ALA A 11 -10.04 19.51 10.46
N PHE A 12 -9.32 18.80 9.59
CA PHE A 12 -7.86 18.74 9.60
C PHE A 12 -7.29 20.10 9.17
N VAL A 13 -6.62 20.76 10.09
CA VAL A 13 -5.70 21.86 9.79
C VAL A 13 -4.32 21.25 9.63
N VAL A 14 -3.75 21.34 8.45
CA VAL A 14 -2.35 20.98 8.17
C VAL A 14 -1.46 21.99 8.89
N LEU A 15 -0.89 21.61 10.03
CA LEU A 15 0.18 22.33 10.68
C LEU A 15 1.51 21.82 10.13
N GLY A 16 2.20 22.67 9.39
CA GLY A 16 3.58 22.44 9.00
C GLY A 16 4.45 22.26 10.24
N SER A 17 5.23 21.19 10.27
CA SER A 17 6.13 20.86 11.38
C SER A 17 7.27 21.87 11.44
N PRO A 18 7.62 22.40 12.61
CA PRO A 18 8.91 23.05 12.79
C PRO A 18 10.00 21.99 13.00
N ALA A 19 11.15 22.26 12.40
CA ALA A 19 12.36 21.48 12.49
C ALA A 19 12.75 21.13 13.95
N ALA A 20 13.18 19.90 14.15
CA ALA A 20 13.69 19.42 15.42
C ALA A 20 14.95 20.18 15.82
N SER A 21 14.91 20.87 16.97
CA SER A 21 16.08 21.43 17.60
C SER A 21 16.76 20.40 18.49
N ALA A 22 18.05 20.16 18.23
CA ALA A 22 18.92 19.31 19.05
C ALA A 22 18.98 19.79 20.50
N GLN A 23 18.96 18.86 21.44
CA GLN A 23 19.26 19.13 22.84
C GLN A 23 20.78 19.25 23.04
N PRO A 24 21.28 20.26 23.76
CA PRO A 24 22.67 20.29 24.15
C PRO A 24 22.90 19.55 25.46
N THR A 25 24.01 18.84 25.51
CA THR A 25 24.60 18.20 26.70
C THR A 25 24.94 19.21 27.77
N THR A 26 24.60 18.88 29.01
CA THR A 26 24.92 19.62 30.22
C THR A 26 26.43 19.62 30.54
N THR A 27 27.01 20.82 30.62
CA THR A 27 28.23 21.04 31.37
C THR A 27 27.97 22.10 32.45
N GLU A 28 28.25 21.78 33.70
CA GLU A 28 28.13 22.70 34.82
C GLU A 28 29.12 23.86 34.72
N GLY A 29 28.62 25.09 34.92
CA GLY A 29 29.46 26.27 35.02
C GLY A 29 28.68 27.56 35.22
N GLN A 30 28.69 28.04 36.45
CA GLN A 30 28.42 29.36 37.01
C GLN A 30 27.30 30.27 36.45
N PRO A 31 26.59 31.01 37.31
CA PRO A 31 25.42 31.80 36.91
C PRO A 31 25.83 33.16 36.32
N ALA A 32 25.26 33.46 35.14
CA ALA A 32 25.29 34.79 34.53
C ALA A 32 23.89 35.47 34.64
N PRO A 33 23.79 36.79 34.57
CA PRO A 33 22.68 37.56 35.08
C PRO A 33 21.36 37.44 34.28
N SER A 34 20.25 37.53 34.97
CA SER A 34 18.87 37.51 34.55
C SER A 34 18.60 38.43 33.34
N GLY A 35 18.33 37.81 32.15
CA GLY A 35 17.65 38.45 31.02
C GLY A 35 16.14 38.54 31.25
N PRO A 36 15.40 39.40 30.55
CA PRO A 36 13.97 39.62 30.78
C PRO A 36 13.17 38.32 30.57
N GLN A 37 12.34 37.95 31.56
CA GLN A 37 11.39 36.84 31.48
C GLN A 37 10.43 37.08 30.29
N ALA A 38 10.24 36.05 29.47
CA ALA A 38 9.22 36.07 28.42
C ALA A 38 7.85 36.31 29.06
N GLU A 39 7.15 37.36 28.59
CA GLU A 39 5.81 37.70 29.09
C GLU A 39 4.82 36.59 28.75
N ALA A 40 4.17 36.02 29.77
CA ALA A 40 3.11 35.01 29.57
C ALA A 40 1.85 35.72 29.04
N VAL A 41 1.52 35.44 27.76
CA VAL A 41 0.31 35.96 27.10
C VAL A 41 -0.68 34.80 26.93
N THR A 42 -1.92 34.95 27.44
CA THR A 42 -3.03 34.02 27.22
C THR A 42 -3.97 34.65 26.19
N PRO A 43 -4.32 33.96 25.08
CA PRO A 43 -5.24 34.51 24.07
C PRO A 43 -6.68 34.61 24.60
N PRO A 44 -7.55 35.42 24.00
CA PRO A 44 -8.95 35.51 24.33
C PRO A 44 -9.70 34.25 23.91
N VAL A 45 -10.72 33.82 24.71
CA VAL A 45 -11.53 32.64 24.47
C VAL A 45 -12.99 33.04 24.28
N LEU A 46 -13.64 32.57 23.20
CA LEU A 46 -15.04 32.86 22.94
C LEU A 46 -15.95 32.24 24.03
N ARG A 47 -16.77 33.03 24.72
CA ARG A 47 -17.75 32.60 25.74
C ARG A 47 -19.17 32.45 25.23
N THR A 48 -19.64 33.44 24.46
CA THR A 48 -20.99 33.36 23.87
C THR A 48 -20.94 33.73 22.41
N ARG A 49 -21.66 32.94 21.61
CA ARG A 49 -21.86 33.17 20.17
C ARG A 49 -23.32 33.60 19.93
N ALA A 50 -23.50 34.64 19.12
CA ALA A 50 -24.82 35.03 18.61
C ALA A 50 -25.00 34.47 17.19
N GLU A 51 -26.20 34.01 16.87
CA GLU A 51 -26.53 33.59 15.52
C GLU A 51 -26.79 34.78 14.61
N ALA A 52 -26.23 34.72 13.39
CA ALA A 52 -26.48 35.70 12.35
C ALA A 52 -27.84 35.44 11.69
N THR A 53 -28.54 36.51 11.34
CA THR A 53 -29.73 36.40 10.51
C THR A 53 -29.31 36.05 9.08
N TYR A 54 -29.82 34.93 8.57
CA TYR A 54 -29.49 34.49 7.22
C TYR A 54 -30.05 35.49 6.20
N PRO A 55 -29.23 35.99 5.23
CA PRO A 55 -29.70 36.95 4.24
C PRO A 55 -30.86 36.35 3.40
N PRO A 56 -32.00 37.04 3.21
CA PRO A 56 -33.19 36.47 2.57
C PRO A 56 -32.98 35.98 1.13
N ASP A 57 -32.17 36.70 0.35
CA ASP A 57 -31.86 36.30 -1.02
C ASP A 57 -30.91 35.07 -1.06
N ALA A 58 -29.89 35.05 -0.21
CA ALA A 58 -29.02 33.91 -0.04
C ALA A 58 -29.76 32.66 0.49
N LEU A 59 -30.74 32.84 1.39
CA LEU A 59 -31.60 31.78 1.90
C LEU A 59 -32.50 31.19 0.80
N ARG A 60 -33.08 32.05 -0.05
CA ARG A 60 -33.90 31.62 -1.19
C ARG A 60 -33.07 30.77 -2.18
N ASP A 61 -31.86 31.19 -2.46
CA ASP A 61 -30.98 30.54 -3.42
C ASP A 61 -30.09 29.47 -2.75
N ARG A 62 -30.29 29.27 -1.42
CA ARG A 62 -29.54 28.28 -0.58
C ARG A 62 -28.03 28.40 -0.70
N LEU A 63 -27.52 29.62 -0.79
CA LEU A 63 -26.09 29.86 -0.84
C LEU A 63 -25.49 29.70 0.55
N GLU A 64 -24.41 28.96 0.68
CA GLU A 64 -23.62 28.85 1.90
C GLU A 64 -22.36 29.71 1.75
N ALA A 65 -21.84 30.23 2.87
CA ALA A 65 -20.67 31.12 2.82
C ALA A 65 -19.91 31.14 4.14
N THR A 66 -18.63 31.47 4.04
CA THR A 66 -17.75 31.75 5.17
C THR A 66 -17.22 33.18 5.07
N VAL A 67 -17.48 33.98 6.09
CA VAL A 67 -17.04 35.37 6.18
C VAL A 67 -15.85 35.45 7.13
N GLY A 68 -14.70 35.92 6.64
CA GLY A 68 -13.52 36.18 7.47
C GLY A 68 -13.65 37.52 8.19
N LEU A 69 -13.55 37.53 9.52
CA LEU A 69 -13.70 38.70 10.38
C LEU A 69 -12.46 38.95 11.24
N GLU A 70 -12.09 40.21 11.37
CA GLU A 70 -11.13 40.67 12.38
C GLU A 70 -11.89 41.41 13.46
N VAL A 71 -11.72 41.01 14.71
CA VAL A 71 -12.53 41.46 15.87
C VAL A 71 -11.59 41.99 16.95
N ILE A 72 -11.88 43.16 17.49
CA ILE A 72 -11.15 43.74 18.61
C ILE A 72 -11.95 43.49 19.89
N VAL A 73 -11.35 42.78 20.84
CA VAL A 73 -11.92 42.46 22.17
C VAL A 73 -11.25 43.33 23.22
N ASP A 74 -12.03 43.98 24.07
CA ASP A 74 -11.53 44.82 25.16
C ASP A 74 -11.16 43.99 26.43
N GLU A 75 -10.73 44.67 27.47
CA GLU A 75 -10.32 44.05 28.73
C GLU A 75 -11.48 43.44 29.54
N THR A 76 -12.73 43.73 29.16
CA THR A 76 -13.96 43.13 29.74
C THR A 76 -14.40 41.89 28.99
N GLY A 77 -13.82 41.63 27.80
CA GLY A 77 -14.23 40.56 26.93
C GLY A 77 -15.33 40.95 25.94
N ALA A 78 -15.70 42.24 25.83
CA ALA A 78 -16.67 42.74 24.87
C ALA A 78 -16.02 43.03 23.50
N VAL A 79 -16.76 42.81 22.41
CA VAL A 79 -16.36 43.19 21.07
C VAL A 79 -16.56 44.69 20.89
N VAL A 80 -15.52 45.46 20.76
CA VAL A 80 -15.55 46.92 20.59
C VAL A 80 -15.43 47.36 19.13
N ASP A 81 -14.90 46.53 18.28
CA ASP A 81 -14.81 46.78 16.82
C ASP A 81 -14.74 45.44 16.04
N ALA A 82 -15.29 45.43 14.82
CA ALA A 82 -15.21 44.29 13.93
C ALA A 82 -15.23 44.73 12.48
N ARG A 83 -14.36 44.10 11.67
CA ARG A 83 -14.29 44.36 10.22
C ARG A 83 -14.20 43.05 9.43
N VAL A 84 -14.71 43.06 8.20
CA VAL A 84 -14.55 41.95 7.26
C VAL A 84 -13.16 42.00 6.65
N VAL A 85 -12.46 40.87 6.70
CA VAL A 85 -11.14 40.67 6.07
C VAL A 85 -11.17 39.61 4.95
N GLY A 86 -12.24 38.77 4.91
CA GLY A 86 -12.54 37.84 3.85
C GLY A 86 -14.01 37.95 3.46
N PRO A 87 -14.39 38.81 2.51
CA PRO A 87 -15.79 39.04 2.14
C PRO A 87 -16.37 37.87 1.34
N ALA A 88 -17.62 37.52 1.61
CA ALA A 88 -18.38 36.49 0.93
C ALA A 88 -19.51 37.05 0.02
N GLY A 89 -19.89 38.33 0.16
CA GLY A 89 -20.96 38.96 -0.60
C GLY A 89 -22.37 38.48 -0.24
N HIS A 90 -23.34 38.69 -1.11
CA HIS A 90 -24.73 38.23 -0.98
C HIS A 90 -25.43 38.58 0.35
N GLY A 91 -24.97 39.64 1.04
CA GLY A 91 -25.49 40.06 2.36
C GLY A 91 -24.92 39.27 3.55
N PHE A 92 -24.06 38.29 3.34
CA PHE A 92 -23.43 37.52 4.41
C PHE A 92 -22.47 38.35 5.27
N ASP A 93 -21.76 39.31 4.65
CA ASP A 93 -20.78 40.13 5.31
C ASP A 93 -21.42 41.02 6.39
N GLU A 94 -22.53 41.66 6.07
CA GLU A 94 -23.32 42.49 7.00
C GLU A 94 -23.95 41.66 8.12
N ALA A 95 -24.51 40.49 7.78
CA ALA A 95 -25.08 39.56 8.73
C ALA A 95 -24.06 39.02 9.73
N ALA A 96 -22.86 38.68 9.28
CA ALA A 96 -21.75 38.24 10.11
C ALA A 96 -21.25 39.37 11.04
N LEU A 97 -21.11 40.59 10.54
CA LEU A 97 -20.70 41.76 11.32
C LEU A 97 -21.73 42.08 12.43
N GLU A 98 -23.03 41.99 12.14
CA GLU A 98 -24.08 42.21 13.15
C GLU A 98 -24.05 41.13 14.25
N ALA A 99 -23.80 39.86 13.87
CA ALA A 99 -23.74 38.76 14.83
C ALA A 99 -22.48 38.85 15.71
N VAL A 100 -21.31 39.11 15.13
CA VAL A 100 -20.05 39.12 15.88
C VAL A 100 -19.97 40.27 16.92
N ARG A 101 -20.62 41.39 16.69
CA ARG A 101 -20.71 42.49 17.65
C ARG A 101 -21.44 42.11 18.95
N LYS A 102 -22.21 41.02 18.93
CA LYS A 102 -22.93 40.48 20.08
C LYS A 102 -22.16 39.34 20.78
N PHE A 103 -20.98 38.99 20.30
CA PHE A 103 -20.12 37.96 20.91
C PHE A 103 -19.51 38.48 22.21
N THR A 104 -19.26 37.55 23.13
CA THR A 104 -18.49 37.86 24.34
C THR A 104 -17.34 36.87 24.48
N PHE A 105 -16.20 37.38 24.95
CA PHE A 105 -14.98 36.62 25.12
C PHE A 105 -14.52 36.63 26.58
N GLU A 106 -13.72 35.66 26.96
CA GLU A 106 -12.81 35.83 28.05
C GLU A 106 -11.65 36.66 27.55
N PRO A 107 -11.30 37.82 28.17
CA PRO A 107 -10.30 38.72 27.60
C PRO A 107 -8.90 38.08 27.58
N ALA A 108 -8.09 38.46 26.60
CA ALA A 108 -6.69 38.12 26.60
C ALA A 108 -6.02 38.63 27.89
N ARG A 109 -5.04 37.89 28.39
CA ARG A 109 -4.29 38.27 29.57
C ARG A 109 -2.81 38.33 29.29
N ARG A 110 -2.14 39.39 29.81
CA ARG A 110 -0.69 39.51 29.80
C ARG A 110 -0.24 39.51 31.27
N ASN A 111 0.52 38.51 31.68
CA ASN A 111 0.93 38.31 33.05
C ASN A 111 -0.25 38.32 34.06
N GLY A 112 -1.37 37.70 33.68
CA GLY A 112 -2.60 37.64 34.47
C GLY A 112 -3.51 38.87 34.40
N THR A 113 -3.06 40.00 33.82
CA THR A 113 -3.85 41.24 33.67
C THR A 113 -4.62 41.21 32.35
N PRO A 114 -5.95 41.46 32.32
CA PRO A 114 -6.72 41.58 31.08
C PRO A 114 -6.18 42.68 30.18
N VAL A 115 -6.09 42.39 28.85
CA VAL A 115 -5.60 43.33 27.85
C VAL A 115 -6.46 43.28 26.62
N ARG A 116 -6.57 44.44 25.96
CA ARG A 116 -7.22 44.52 24.64
C ARG A 116 -6.46 43.70 23.62
N SER A 117 -7.17 42.96 22.77
CA SER A 117 -6.61 42.05 21.77
C SER A 117 -7.38 42.03 20.47
N THR A 118 -6.71 41.67 19.37
CA THR A 118 -7.31 41.44 18.06
C THR A 118 -7.39 39.94 17.79
N VAL A 119 -8.54 39.48 17.32
CA VAL A 119 -8.82 38.06 16.98
C VAL A 119 -9.29 37.99 15.54
N GLN A 120 -8.77 37.04 14.78
CA GLN A 120 -9.34 36.68 13.48
C GLN A 120 -10.20 35.43 13.65
N LEU A 121 -11.41 35.44 13.11
CA LEU A 121 -12.34 34.33 13.14
C LEU A 121 -13.11 34.21 11.82
N ALA A 122 -13.57 33.01 11.52
CA ALA A 122 -14.44 32.71 10.40
C ALA A 122 -15.88 32.50 10.90
N TYR A 123 -16.83 33.17 10.25
CA TYR A 123 -18.26 32.97 10.51
C TYR A 123 -18.88 32.19 9.34
N GLU A 124 -19.39 30.99 9.63
CA GLU A 124 -19.96 30.09 8.65
C GLU A 124 -21.49 30.15 8.63
N PHE A 125 -22.07 30.24 7.45
CA PHE A 125 -23.51 30.22 7.18
C PHE A 125 -23.87 28.91 6.48
N HIS A 126 -24.74 28.12 7.13
CA HIS A 126 -25.27 26.87 6.55
C HIS A 126 -26.76 27.02 6.29
N ALA A 127 -27.22 26.60 5.12
CA ALA A 127 -28.64 26.68 4.76
C ALA A 127 -29.47 25.72 5.61
N PRO A 128 -30.58 26.20 6.28
CA PRO A 128 -31.39 25.35 7.14
C PRO A 128 -32.02 24.19 6.36
N PRO A 129 -32.19 22.99 6.98
CA PRO A 129 -32.78 21.83 6.34
C PRO A 129 -34.21 22.15 5.87
N ARG A 130 -34.63 21.57 4.72
CA ARG A 130 -36.01 21.74 4.19
C ARG A 130 -36.98 21.17 5.20
N ALA A 131 -38.00 21.96 5.61
CA ALA A 131 -39.12 21.48 6.41
C ALA A 131 -39.88 20.42 5.60
N THR A 132 -39.92 19.20 6.08
CA THR A 132 -40.77 18.14 5.56
C THR A 132 -42.22 18.45 5.94
N MET A 133 -43.06 18.70 4.96
CA MET A 133 -44.50 18.68 5.17
C MET A 133 -44.92 17.27 5.59
N ASP A 134 -45.44 17.13 6.80
CA ASP A 134 -46.14 15.93 7.25
C ASP A 134 -47.39 15.70 6.35
N LEU A 135 -47.26 14.78 5.42
CA LEU A 135 -48.43 14.18 4.76
C LEU A 135 -48.79 12.92 5.55
N ALA A 136 -50.03 12.90 6.05
CA ALA A 136 -50.63 11.77 6.75
C ALA A 136 -50.51 10.48 5.89
N PRO A 137 -50.34 9.29 6.52
CA PRO A 137 -50.16 8.05 5.81
C PRO A 137 -51.43 7.67 5.02
N PRO A 138 -51.34 7.29 3.73
CA PRO A 138 -52.43 6.71 2.99
C PRO A 138 -52.78 5.31 3.53
N SER A 139 -54.04 5.07 3.67
CA SER A 139 -54.69 3.81 4.02
C SER A 139 -54.17 2.64 3.18
N ALA A 140 -54.00 1.50 3.86
CA ALA A 140 -53.53 0.24 3.26
C ALA A 140 -54.36 -0.20 2.04
N ALA A 141 -53.67 -0.37 0.89
CA ALA A 141 -54.25 -1.06 -0.26
C ALA A 141 -54.07 -2.58 -0.12
N PRO A 142 -55.00 -3.40 -0.60
CA PRO A 142 -54.99 -4.85 -0.41
C PRO A 142 -53.86 -5.53 -1.23
N ALA A 143 -53.32 -6.58 -0.64
CA ALA A 143 -52.25 -7.38 -1.23
C ALA A 143 -52.66 -8.01 -2.58
N PRO A 144 -51.76 -8.06 -3.57
CA PRO A 144 -52.03 -8.76 -4.83
C PRO A 144 -52.00 -10.28 -4.64
N PRO A 145 -52.81 -11.02 -5.42
CA PRO A 145 -52.96 -12.47 -5.24
C PRO A 145 -51.72 -13.24 -5.67
N SER A 146 -51.40 -14.26 -4.89
CA SER A 146 -50.32 -15.23 -5.16
C SER A 146 -50.60 -15.96 -6.48
N LEU A 147 -49.69 -15.82 -7.44
CA LEU A 147 -49.70 -16.68 -8.65
C LEU A 147 -48.99 -17.99 -8.33
N LEU A 148 -49.78 -19.05 -8.33
CA LEU A 148 -49.27 -20.43 -8.35
C LEU A 148 -48.63 -20.68 -9.73
N VAL A 149 -47.35 -20.93 -9.76
CA VAL A 149 -46.65 -21.35 -11.00
C VAL A 149 -46.84 -22.83 -11.14
N GLN A 150 -47.62 -23.23 -12.15
CA GLN A 150 -47.62 -24.61 -12.69
C GLN A 150 -46.36 -24.82 -13.53
N GLN A 151 -45.59 -25.83 -13.18
CA GLN A 151 -44.48 -26.34 -13.99
C GLN A 151 -45.01 -27.03 -15.22
N GLY A 152 -44.61 -26.54 -16.41
CA GLY A 152 -44.77 -27.24 -17.69
C GLY A 152 -43.38 -27.36 -18.36
N PRO A 153 -43.12 -28.43 -19.11
CA PRO A 153 -41.78 -28.69 -19.65
C PRO A 153 -41.66 -28.05 -21.03
N ASP A 154 -40.94 -26.95 -21.13
CA ASP A 154 -40.31 -26.58 -22.38
C ASP A 154 -39.11 -25.67 -22.13
N GLN A 155 -37.93 -26.23 -22.45
CA GLN A 155 -36.65 -25.56 -22.37
C GLN A 155 -36.50 -24.60 -23.55
N SER A 156 -36.94 -23.37 -23.39
CA SER A 156 -36.39 -22.22 -24.11
C SER A 156 -35.66 -21.39 -23.07
N THR A 157 -34.34 -21.47 -23.07
CA THR A 157 -33.48 -20.67 -22.21
C THR A 157 -33.66 -19.21 -22.63
N LEU A 158 -34.59 -18.51 -22.00
CA LEU A 158 -34.58 -17.06 -21.94
C LEU A 158 -33.28 -16.72 -21.18
N VAL A 159 -32.30 -16.23 -21.92
CA VAL A 159 -31.19 -15.46 -21.32
C VAL A 159 -31.84 -14.17 -20.78
N VAL A 160 -32.34 -14.22 -19.56
CA VAL A 160 -32.64 -13.01 -18.83
C VAL A 160 -31.26 -12.36 -18.68
N ALA A 161 -31.04 -11.27 -19.40
CA ALA A 161 -29.90 -10.40 -19.14
C ALA A 161 -29.97 -10.05 -17.66
N GLU A 162 -29.14 -10.70 -16.85
CA GLU A 162 -28.92 -10.30 -15.47
C GLU A 162 -28.53 -8.84 -15.54
N ARG A 163 -29.35 -8.00 -14.93
CA ARG A 163 -29.05 -6.58 -14.77
C ARG A 163 -27.67 -6.47 -14.15
N SER A 164 -26.74 -5.99 -14.95
CA SER A 164 -25.36 -5.73 -14.50
C SER A 164 -25.32 -4.45 -13.65
N THR A 165 -26.07 -4.43 -12.56
CA THR A 165 -25.56 -3.82 -11.36
C THR A 165 -24.68 -4.90 -10.74
N VAL A 166 -23.41 -5.01 -11.21
CA VAL A 166 -22.47 -5.90 -10.56
C VAL A 166 -22.27 -5.32 -9.15
N PRO A 167 -22.86 -5.96 -8.14
CA PRO A 167 -22.51 -5.57 -6.77
C PRO A 167 -21.00 -5.75 -6.66
N ILE A 168 -20.31 -4.97 -5.83
CA ILE A 168 -18.90 -5.14 -5.45
C ILE A 168 -18.60 -6.58 -4.97
N GLY A 169 -19.39 -7.55 -5.24
CA GLY A 169 -19.34 -8.87 -4.70
C GLY A 169 -19.05 -10.03 -5.66
N ALA A 170 -19.21 -9.86 -6.95
CA ALA A 170 -18.92 -10.98 -7.84
C ALA A 170 -17.43 -11.03 -8.16
N PRO A 171 -16.72 -12.14 -7.84
CA PRO A 171 -15.35 -12.31 -8.26
C PRO A 171 -15.25 -12.34 -9.79
N PRO A 172 -14.14 -11.87 -10.38
CA PRO A 172 -13.92 -11.97 -11.82
C PRO A 172 -13.96 -13.44 -12.28
N GLU A 173 -14.39 -13.66 -13.51
CA GLU A 173 -14.34 -14.99 -14.12
C GLU A 173 -12.87 -15.41 -14.29
N ARG A 174 -12.53 -16.64 -13.87
CA ARG A 174 -11.15 -17.14 -13.93
C ARG A 174 -10.68 -17.32 -15.36
N ASN A 175 -9.52 -16.77 -15.67
CA ASN A 175 -8.82 -16.92 -16.95
C ASN A 175 -7.53 -17.74 -16.82
N ALA A 176 -7.05 -17.95 -15.60
CA ALA A 176 -5.90 -18.78 -15.30
C ALA A 176 -6.17 -19.69 -14.10
N ALA A 177 -5.48 -20.83 -14.02
CA ALA A 177 -5.55 -21.70 -12.84
C ALA A 177 -5.03 -20.98 -11.58
N SER A 178 -4.14 -20.01 -11.77
CA SER A 178 -3.53 -19.18 -10.73
C SER A 178 -4.40 -18.00 -10.27
N ASP A 179 -5.53 -17.71 -10.92
CA ASP A 179 -6.42 -16.64 -10.49
C ASP A 179 -7.03 -16.92 -9.13
N SER A 180 -7.00 -15.91 -8.26
CA SER A 180 -7.60 -15.99 -6.94
C SER A 180 -8.41 -14.73 -6.61
N SER A 181 -9.44 -14.90 -5.80
CA SER A 181 -10.26 -13.81 -5.28
C SER A 181 -10.64 -14.11 -3.84
N THR A 182 -10.42 -13.16 -2.92
CA THR A 182 -10.72 -13.29 -1.50
C THR A 182 -11.65 -12.15 -1.08
N SER A 183 -12.85 -12.49 -0.61
CA SER A 183 -13.88 -11.53 -0.21
C SER A 183 -13.60 -10.92 1.16
N GLN A 184 -14.23 -9.76 1.46
CA GLN A 184 -14.17 -9.11 2.77
C GLN A 184 -14.58 -10.03 3.91
N ASP A 185 -15.62 -10.84 3.71
CA ASP A 185 -16.08 -11.83 4.70
C ASP A 185 -14.97 -12.79 5.10
N GLU A 186 -14.19 -13.28 4.14
CA GLU A 186 -13.07 -14.19 4.38
C GLU A 186 -11.85 -13.45 4.93
N LEU A 187 -11.57 -12.24 4.43
CA LEU A 187 -10.54 -11.37 4.98
C LEU A 187 -10.77 -11.10 6.47
N SER A 188 -12.02 -10.95 6.90
CA SER A 188 -12.39 -10.68 8.30
C SER A 188 -12.17 -11.86 9.26
N LEU A 189 -11.94 -13.07 8.73
CA LEU A 189 -11.68 -14.28 9.53
C LEU A 189 -10.20 -14.52 9.80
N ARG A 190 -9.32 -13.77 9.15
CA ARG A 190 -7.87 -13.95 9.21
C ARG A 190 -7.25 -12.89 10.12
N PRO A 191 -6.31 -13.25 11.00
CA PRO A 191 -5.57 -12.27 11.78
C PRO A 191 -4.73 -11.41 10.85
N ARG A 192 -4.62 -10.13 11.18
CA ARG A 192 -3.86 -9.14 10.40
C ARG A 192 -3.14 -8.23 11.36
N TYR A 193 -1.85 -8.38 11.47
CA TYR A 193 -1.04 -7.51 12.32
C TYR A 193 -0.27 -6.46 11.53
N ARG A 194 -0.19 -6.60 10.20
CA ARG A 194 0.47 -5.66 9.28
C ARG A 194 -0.38 -5.46 8.05
N ALA A 195 -0.21 -4.34 7.36
CA ALA A 195 -0.94 -4.02 6.13
C ALA A 195 -0.64 -5.03 5.00
N GLU A 196 0.60 -5.47 4.89
CA GLU A 196 1.05 -6.48 3.93
C GLU A 196 0.42 -7.88 4.14
N GLY A 197 -0.16 -8.14 5.29
CA GLY A 197 -1.01 -9.34 5.52
C GLY A 197 -2.19 -9.45 4.55
N LEU A 198 -2.55 -8.36 3.87
CA LEU A 198 -3.51 -8.40 2.76
C LEU A 198 -2.99 -9.18 1.54
N LEU A 199 -1.69 -9.26 1.32
CA LEU A 199 -1.09 -10.05 0.23
C LEU A 199 -1.00 -11.54 0.57
N GLU A 200 -0.94 -11.89 1.84
CA GLU A 200 -0.85 -13.29 2.30
C GLU A 200 -2.10 -14.14 2.00
N VAL A 201 -3.20 -13.49 1.61
CA VAL A 201 -4.41 -14.21 1.15
C VAL A 201 -4.29 -14.69 -0.30
N VAL A 202 -3.29 -14.20 -1.03
CA VAL A 202 -2.99 -14.64 -2.40
C VAL A 202 -2.13 -15.92 -2.33
N PRO A 203 -2.60 -17.06 -2.85
CA PRO A 203 -1.88 -18.32 -2.75
C PRO A 203 -0.47 -18.22 -3.33
N GLY A 204 0.56 -18.61 -2.57
CA GLY A 204 1.96 -18.62 -3.01
C GLY A 204 2.66 -17.27 -3.00
N VAL A 205 2.01 -16.20 -2.54
CA VAL A 205 2.63 -14.91 -2.24
C VAL A 205 3.08 -14.91 -0.78
N PHE A 206 4.31 -14.47 -0.54
CA PHE A 206 4.90 -14.31 0.79
C PHE A 206 5.41 -12.89 0.93
N SER A 207 4.98 -12.22 1.98
CA SER A 207 5.44 -10.89 2.34
C SER A 207 6.27 -10.95 3.60
N VAL A 208 7.39 -10.23 3.61
CA VAL A 208 8.28 -10.10 4.76
C VAL A 208 8.65 -8.64 4.95
N GLN A 209 8.92 -8.25 6.17
CA GLN A 209 9.45 -6.93 6.48
C GLN A 209 10.97 -6.99 6.51
N HIS A 210 11.63 -6.01 5.90
CA HIS A 210 13.05 -5.87 6.03
C HIS A 210 13.46 -4.47 6.49
N ALA A 211 14.50 -4.40 7.29
CA ALA A 211 14.99 -3.19 7.96
C ALA A 211 14.02 -2.58 8.98
N GLY A 212 12.77 -3.03 9.09
CA GLY A 212 11.79 -2.62 10.10
C GLY A 212 11.05 -1.32 9.82
N GLY A 213 10.18 -0.94 10.74
CA GLY A 213 9.43 0.31 10.71
C GLY A 213 8.36 0.39 9.62
N GLY A 214 8.17 1.60 9.08
CA GLY A 214 7.18 1.89 8.04
C GLY A 214 7.73 1.81 6.60
N LYS A 215 8.85 1.12 6.39
CA LYS A 215 9.37 0.83 5.05
C LYS A 215 8.46 -0.20 4.36
N ALA A 216 8.27 -0.10 3.04
CA ALA A 216 7.49 -1.06 2.28
C ALA A 216 8.02 -2.50 2.45
N GLN A 217 7.14 -3.47 2.34
CA GLN A 217 7.45 -4.89 2.45
C GLN A 217 8.25 -5.39 1.24
N GLN A 218 8.90 -6.55 1.42
CA GLN A 218 9.48 -7.36 0.36
C GLN A 218 8.55 -8.54 0.09
N ASP A 219 8.21 -8.76 -1.18
CA ASP A 219 7.27 -9.80 -1.59
C ASP A 219 7.96 -10.88 -2.42
N PHE A 220 7.48 -12.11 -2.29
CA PHE A 220 7.98 -13.25 -3.06
C PHE A 220 6.84 -13.98 -3.75
N VAL A 221 7.02 -14.28 -5.04
CA VAL A 221 6.09 -15.10 -5.82
C VAL A 221 6.81 -15.82 -6.96
N ARG A 222 6.57 -17.10 -7.19
CA ARG A 222 7.08 -17.86 -8.34
C ARG A 222 8.60 -17.75 -8.57
N GLY A 223 9.42 -17.67 -7.50
CA GLY A 223 10.85 -17.48 -7.61
C GLY A 223 11.29 -16.07 -7.98
N PHE A 224 10.37 -15.08 -7.93
CA PHE A 224 10.72 -13.67 -7.92
C PHE A 224 10.99 -13.22 -6.49
N ASN A 225 12.02 -12.43 -6.33
CA ASN A 225 12.17 -11.48 -5.26
C ASN A 225 11.60 -10.15 -5.78
N ILE A 226 10.41 -9.78 -5.30
CA ILE A 226 9.74 -8.53 -5.66
C ILE A 226 10.09 -7.53 -4.58
N ASP A 227 11.25 -6.91 -4.70
CA ASP A 227 11.66 -5.90 -3.76
C ASP A 227 10.76 -4.68 -3.90
N HIS A 228 9.85 -4.55 -2.94
CA HIS A 228 8.89 -3.44 -2.86
C HIS A 228 7.93 -3.28 -4.06
N GLY A 229 7.83 -4.23 -5.00
CA GLY A 229 6.84 -4.21 -6.07
C GLY A 229 7.34 -4.25 -7.52
N THR A 230 8.62 -4.53 -7.76
CA THR A 230 9.28 -4.43 -9.09
C THR A 230 8.64 -5.25 -10.21
N ASP A 231 8.05 -6.41 -9.91
CA ASP A 231 7.52 -7.37 -10.90
C ASP A 231 6.06 -7.75 -10.70
N MET A 232 5.41 -7.14 -9.72
CA MET A 232 3.98 -7.36 -9.46
C MET A 232 3.23 -6.04 -9.47
N ALA A 233 2.28 -5.91 -10.39
CA ALA A 233 1.46 -4.72 -10.49
C ALA A 233 0.40 -4.70 -9.38
N PHE A 234 0.41 -3.65 -8.56
CA PHE A 234 -0.58 -3.45 -7.49
C PHE A 234 -1.54 -2.34 -7.85
N PHE A 235 -2.83 -2.57 -7.56
CA PHE A 235 -3.90 -1.61 -7.83
C PHE A 235 -4.80 -1.42 -6.61
N VAL A 236 -5.27 -0.20 -6.42
CA VAL A 236 -6.37 0.14 -5.52
C VAL A 236 -7.50 0.71 -6.37
N ASP A 237 -8.61 -0.04 -6.53
CA ASP A 237 -9.73 0.34 -7.43
C ASP A 237 -9.25 0.76 -8.85
N ASP A 238 -8.40 -0.05 -9.49
CA ASP A 238 -7.77 0.18 -10.81
C ASP A 238 -6.73 1.33 -10.87
N VAL A 239 -6.48 2.04 -9.77
CA VAL A 239 -5.37 3.01 -9.70
C VAL A 239 -4.07 2.25 -9.43
N PRO A 240 -3.04 2.35 -10.31
CA PRO A 240 -1.74 1.74 -10.07
C PRO A 240 -1.07 2.41 -8.87
N ILE A 241 -0.39 1.63 -8.03
CA ILE A 241 0.30 2.15 -6.85
C ILE A 241 1.82 1.94 -6.85
N ASN A 242 2.33 1.17 -7.79
CA ASN A 242 3.77 1.00 -7.99
C ASN A 242 4.39 2.31 -8.50
N ALA A 243 5.40 2.82 -7.82
CA ALA A 243 6.06 4.06 -8.17
C ALA A 243 7.19 3.82 -9.20
N VAL A 244 7.14 4.49 -10.35
CA VAL A 244 8.20 4.48 -11.36
C VAL A 244 9.36 5.36 -10.93
N SER A 245 10.59 5.05 -11.30
CA SER A 245 11.80 5.86 -11.08
C SER A 245 11.91 6.42 -9.65
N HIS A 246 11.64 5.55 -8.65
CA HIS A 246 11.55 5.94 -7.24
C HIS A 246 12.94 5.97 -6.58
N ALA A 247 13.18 6.91 -5.66
CA ALA A 247 14.49 7.09 -5.01
C ALA A 247 14.98 5.85 -4.25
N HIS A 248 14.07 5.04 -3.69
CA HIS A 248 14.41 3.80 -2.99
C HIS A 248 14.57 2.60 -3.92
N GLY A 249 13.74 2.48 -4.95
CA GLY A 249 13.78 1.38 -5.91
C GLY A 249 12.60 1.42 -6.88
N GLN A 250 12.83 0.93 -8.09
CA GLN A 250 11.82 0.86 -9.15
C GLN A 250 10.61 0.02 -8.71
N GLY A 251 9.41 0.51 -8.97
CA GLY A 251 8.16 -0.19 -8.65
C GLY A 251 7.71 -0.11 -7.19
N PHE A 252 8.35 0.76 -6.37
CA PHE A 252 8.05 0.88 -4.93
C PHE A 252 6.55 0.97 -4.64
N SER A 253 6.03 -0.01 -3.89
CA SER A 253 4.61 -0.15 -3.54
C SER A 253 4.42 -0.35 -2.04
N ASP A 254 4.20 0.75 -1.35
CA ASP A 254 3.89 0.75 0.08
C ASP A 254 2.38 0.55 0.29
N LEU A 255 1.99 -0.44 1.11
CA LEU A 255 0.59 -0.74 1.45
C LEU A 255 0.13 -0.15 2.78
N HIS A 256 0.99 0.53 3.53
CA HIS A 256 0.65 1.07 4.85
C HIS A 256 -0.49 2.11 4.84
N PHE A 257 -0.81 2.68 3.68
CA PHE A 257 -1.95 3.60 3.52
C PHE A 257 -3.31 2.89 3.40
N VAL A 258 -3.33 1.57 3.23
CA VAL A 258 -4.56 0.79 3.11
C VAL A 258 -5.01 0.34 4.49
N ILE A 259 -6.22 0.74 4.90
CA ILE A 259 -6.87 0.21 6.11
C ILE A 259 -7.50 -1.13 5.75
N PRO A 260 -7.03 -2.27 6.28
CA PRO A 260 -7.47 -3.60 5.84
C PRO A 260 -8.99 -3.83 5.94
N GLU A 261 -9.65 -3.23 6.92
CA GLU A 261 -11.10 -3.34 7.14
C GLU A 261 -11.94 -2.67 6.04
N THR A 262 -11.32 -1.80 5.23
CA THR A 262 -11.98 -1.12 4.09
C THR A 262 -11.83 -1.87 2.77
N VAL A 263 -11.06 -2.97 2.74
CA VAL A 263 -10.90 -3.79 1.56
C VAL A 263 -12.09 -4.73 1.41
N GLY A 264 -12.87 -4.55 0.36
CA GLY A 264 -14.03 -5.38 0.03
C GLY A 264 -13.65 -6.72 -0.62
N ARG A 265 -12.56 -6.73 -1.40
CA ARG A 265 -12.06 -7.93 -2.08
C ARG A 265 -10.60 -7.75 -2.51
N VAL A 266 -9.86 -8.84 -2.50
CA VAL A 266 -8.52 -8.92 -3.11
C VAL A 266 -8.57 -9.87 -4.28
N ASP A 267 -8.31 -9.37 -5.50
CA ASP A 267 -8.22 -10.16 -6.72
C ASP A 267 -6.76 -10.24 -7.17
N SER A 268 -6.30 -11.42 -7.58
CA SER A 268 -4.94 -11.60 -8.06
C SER A 268 -4.86 -12.60 -9.20
N THR A 269 -4.01 -12.27 -10.18
CA THR A 269 -3.59 -13.14 -11.28
C THR A 269 -2.08 -13.25 -11.26
N LYS A 270 -1.51 -14.47 -11.26
CA LYS A 270 -0.07 -14.67 -11.38
C LYS A 270 0.29 -14.91 -12.84
N GLY A 271 1.32 -14.18 -13.32
CA GLY A 271 1.68 -14.13 -14.73
C GLY A 271 0.96 -13.00 -15.50
N MET A 272 1.36 -12.79 -16.73
CA MET A 272 1.04 -11.63 -17.56
C MET A 272 -0.11 -11.88 -18.56
N TYR A 273 -1.23 -12.49 -18.11
CA TYR A 273 -2.29 -12.96 -19.00
C TYR A 273 -3.44 -11.96 -19.19
N ALA A 274 -3.61 -10.99 -18.31
CA ALA A 274 -4.66 -9.98 -18.40
C ALA A 274 -4.27 -8.80 -19.30
N ALA A 275 -5.08 -8.44 -20.30
CA ALA A 275 -4.74 -7.39 -21.26
C ALA A 275 -4.74 -5.97 -20.66
N HIS A 276 -5.49 -5.73 -19.59
CA HIS A 276 -5.52 -4.44 -18.92
C HIS A 276 -4.32 -4.16 -18.01
N VAL A 277 -3.49 -5.18 -17.72
CA VAL A 277 -2.27 -5.04 -16.90
C VAL A 277 -1.11 -4.65 -17.80
N GLY A 278 -0.48 -3.51 -17.51
CA GLY A 278 0.68 -2.95 -18.19
C GLY A 278 1.97 -3.17 -17.42
N ASP A 279 2.58 -2.08 -16.98
CA ASP A 279 3.86 -2.06 -16.27
C ASP A 279 3.83 -2.89 -14.97
N PHE A 280 4.99 -3.41 -14.56
CA PHE A 280 5.22 -4.27 -13.39
C PHE A 280 4.44 -5.60 -13.37
N GLY A 281 3.73 -5.96 -14.45
CA GLY A 281 2.90 -7.16 -14.50
C GLY A 281 3.63 -8.46 -14.86
N THR A 282 4.94 -8.59 -14.69
CA THR A 282 5.74 -9.74 -15.13
C THR A 282 5.55 -10.99 -14.27
N ALA A 283 5.49 -10.87 -12.95
CA ALA A 283 5.13 -11.95 -12.03
C ALA A 283 3.61 -12.10 -11.86
N GLY A 284 2.87 -11.00 -12.04
CA GLY A 284 1.41 -10.97 -11.88
C GLY A 284 0.86 -9.62 -11.50
N SER A 285 -0.38 -9.62 -11.01
CA SER A 285 -1.04 -8.43 -10.50
C SER A 285 -1.94 -8.74 -9.32
N THR A 286 -2.10 -7.78 -8.41
CA THR A 286 -3.05 -7.82 -7.31
C THR A 286 -3.84 -6.52 -7.25
N SER A 287 -5.16 -6.62 -7.17
CA SER A 287 -6.08 -5.50 -7.06
C SER A 287 -6.82 -5.54 -5.73
N PHE A 288 -6.73 -4.47 -4.97
CA PHE A 288 -7.51 -4.22 -3.76
C PHE A 288 -8.77 -3.45 -4.14
N VAL A 289 -9.90 -4.15 -4.18
CA VAL A 289 -11.21 -3.53 -4.45
C VAL A 289 -11.75 -2.97 -3.14
N MET A 290 -11.87 -1.65 -3.08
CA MET A 290 -12.25 -0.95 -1.84
C MET A 290 -13.77 -0.95 -1.65
N ALA A 291 -14.20 -1.16 -0.40
CA ALA A 291 -15.61 -1.16 -0.04
C ALA A 291 -16.20 0.26 -0.03
N ASP A 292 -17.31 0.45 -0.70
CA ASP A 292 -18.15 1.66 -0.58
C ASP A 292 -19.27 1.50 0.46
N HIS A 293 -19.38 0.33 1.09
CA HIS A 293 -20.30 0.02 2.16
C HIS A 293 -19.83 -1.21 2.94
N THR A 294 -19.98 -1.18 4.27
CA THR A 294 -19.74 -2.32 5.15
C THR A 294 -21.04 -2.73 5.83
N PRO A 295 -21.30 -4.04 6.03
CA PRO A 295 -22.54 -4.51 6.64
C PRO A 295 -22.76 -4.03 8.07
N GLU A 296 -21.71 -3.78 8.81
CA GLU A 296 -21.70 -3.29 10.19
C GLU A 296 -20.59 -2.25 10.33
N SER A 297 -20.86 -1.21 11.10
CA SER A 297 -19.81 -0.29 11.56
C SER A 297 -19.02 -0.95 12.68
N ILE A 298 -17.73 -0.61 12.81
CA ILE A 298 -16.82 -1.21 13.79
C ILE A 298 -15.89 -0.17 14.39
N ALA A 299 -15.65 -0.27 15.68
CA ALA A 299 -14.49 0.30 16.35
C ALA A 299 -13.70 -0.83 17.00
N ARG A 300 -12.41 -0.99 16.60
CA ARG A 300 -11.52 -2.05 17.07
C ARG A 300 -10.26 -1.46 17.67
N LEU A 301 -9.89 -1.95 18.86
CA LEU A 301 -8.62 -1.68 19.54
C LEU A 301 -7.81 -2.96 19.56
N GLU A 302 -6.56 -2.89 19.13
CA GLU A 302 -5.60 -4.01 19.14
C GLU A 302 -4.39 -3.61 20.01
N LEU A 303 -3.91 -4.53 20.85
CA LEU A 303 -2.81 -4.31 21.79
C LEU A 303 -1.88 -5.52 21.83
N ALA A 304 -0.56 -5.27 21.68
CA ALA A 304 0.49 -6.24 22.00
C ALA A 304 1.57 -5.57 22.84
N PRO A 305 1.44 -5.60 24.18
CA PRO A 305 2.33 -4.84 25.08
C PRO A 305 3.81 -5.21 24.94
N SER A 306 4.14 -6.46 24.60
CA SER A 306 5.53 -6.89 24.39
C SER A 306 6.20 -6.22 23.19
N MET A 307 5.40 -5.68 22.26
CA MET A 307 5.84 -5.00 21.05
C MET A 307 5.61 -3.47 21.14
N GLY A 308 5.02 -2.99 22.22
CA GLY A 308 4.52 -1.61 22.28
C GLY A 308 3.54 -1.30 21.15
N HIS A 309 2.74 -2.32 20.74
CA HIS A 309 1.80 -2.20 19.62
C HIS A 309 0.43 -1.76 20.12
N GLU A 310 -0.06 -0.71 19.51
CA GLU A 310 -1.39 -0.13 19.77
C GLU A 310 -2.01 0.28 18.44
N ARG A 311 -3.20 -0.24 18.13
CA ARG A 311 -3.94 0.11 16.92
C ARG A 311 -5.41 0.37 17.24
N LEU A 312 -5.90 1.53 16.85
CA LEU A 312 -7.32 1.85 16.90
C LEU A 312 -7.81 2.09 15.46
N VAL A 313 -8.82 1.34 15.05
CA VAL A 313 -9.49 1.54 13.76
C VAL A 313 -10.99 1.73 13.99
N VAL A 314 -11.55 2.69 13.26
CA VAL A 314 -12.99 2.93 13.21
C VAL A 314 -13.42 2.92 11.75
N VAL A 315 -14.42 2.11 11.43
CA VAL A 315 -15.04 2.05 10.10
C VAL A 315 -16.53 2.27 10.26
N GLU A 316 -17.07 3.16 9.47
CA GLU A 316 -18.50 3.47 9.47
C GLU A 316 -19.06 3.52 8.05
N SER A 317 -20.30 3.03 7.90
CA SER A 317 -21.08 3.13 6.66
C SER A 317 -22.36 3.91 6.94
N PRO A 318 -22.27 5.26 6.88
CA PRO A 318 -23.43 6.10 7.16
C PRO A 318 -24.51 5.94 6.09
N ASP A 319 -25.79 5.92 6.53
CA ASP A 319 -26.95 5.82 5.63
C ASP A 319 -27.40 7.21 5.16
N PHE A 320 -27.17 7.49 3.87
CA PHE A 320 -27.64 8.69 3.17
C PHE A 320 -28.79 8.39 2.19
N GLY A 321 -29.51 7.30 2.43
CA GLY A 321 -30.64 6.85 1.61
C GLY A 321 -30.23 5.97 0.44
N SER A 322 -31.22 5.37 -0.24
CA SER A 322 -31.06 4.26 -1.18
C SER A 322 -30.20 4.54 -2.44
N LYS A 323 -29.88 5.79 -2.72
CA LYS A 323 -29.07 6.19 -3.86
C LYS A 323 -27.56 6.33 -3.53
N TRP A 324 -27.21 6.27 -2.24
CA TRP A 324 -25.84 6.41 -1.80
C TRP A 324 -25.36 5.15 -1.09
N ARG A 325 -24.17 4.73 -1.39
CA ARG A 325 -23.37 3.81 -0.59
C ARG A 325 -22.14 4.57 -0.14
N MET A 326 -21.78 4.49 1.11
CA MET A 326 -20.63 5.21 1.64
C MET A 326 -19.95 4.40 2.74
N ALA A 327 -18.61 4.40 2.71
CA ALA A 327 -17.79 3.93 3.80
C ALA A 327 -16.73 4.97 4.13
N VAL A 328 -16.51 5.20 5.42
CA VAL A 328 -15.44 6.06 5.95
C VAL A 328 -14.67 5.29 7.00
N ALA A 329 -13.36 5.51 7.08
CA ALA A 329 -12.55 4.89 8.10
C ALA A 329 -11.40 5.78 8.54
N THR A 330 -10.94 5.56 9.77
CA THR A 330 -9.70 6.13 10.30
C THR A 330 -8.95 5.08 11.10
N GLU A 331 -7.63 5.13 11.04
CA GLU A 331 -6.73 4.28 11.80
C GLU A 331 -5.67 5.13 12.46
N VAL A 332 -5.42 4.87 13.74
CA VAL A 332 -4.27 5.36 14.49
C VAL A 332 -3.47 4.14 14.93
N PHE A 333 -2.18 4.14 14.64
CA PHE A 333 -1.28 3.01 14.88
C PHE A 333 0.00 3.50 15.52
N TYR A 334 0.52 2.70 16.45
CA TYR A 334 1.84 2.88 17.04
C TYR A 334 2.48 1.53 17.37
N GLU A 335 3.79 1.38 17.10
CA GLU A 335 4.55 0.17 17.41
C GLU A 335 6.04 0.49 17.71
N ASN A 336 6.61 -0.22 18.68
CA ASN A 336 8.04 -0.16 19.01
C ASN A 336 8.83 -1.34 18.45
N GLY A 337 8.16 -2.45 18.12
CA GLY A 337 8.83 -3.70 17.80
C GLY A 337 9.55 -4.34 18.98
N PRO A 338 10.28 -5.44 18.78
CA PRO A 338 11.04 -6.15 19.82
C PRO A 338 12.45 -5.58 20.02
N PHE A 339 12.80 -4.47 19.39
CA PHE A 339 14.15 -3.95 19.24
C PHE A 339 14.64 -3.19 20.48
N ILE A 340 15.95 -3.25 20.75
CA ILE A 340 16.63 -2.49 21.82
C ILE A 340 16.50 -0.98 21.53
N HIS A 341 16.58 -0.60 20.26
CA HIS A 341 16.30 0.75 19.76
C HIS A 341 14.89 0.75 19.16
N PRO A 342 13.88 1.28 19.88
CA PRO A 342 12.48 1.20 19.45
C PRO A 342 12.24 1.86 18.10
N GLU A 343 11.38 1.25 17.29
CA GLU A 343 11.02 1.81 15.99
C GLU A 343 10.19 3.08 16.10
N ASN A 344 9.46 3.28 17.21
CA ASN A 344 8.58 4.43 17.41
C ASN A 344 7.70 4.69 16.17
N TYR A 345 7.27 3.60 15.53
CA TYR A 345 6.49 3.72 14.31
C TYR A 345 5.09 4.19 14.61
N GLY A 346 4.82 5.44 14.27
CA GLY A 346 3.49 6.03 14.35
C GLY A 346 2.91 6.28 12.97
N ARG A 347 1.63 5.94 12.75
CA ARG A 347 0.92 6.29 11.50
C ARG A 347 -0.53 6.67 11.75
N LEU A 348 -1.03 7.49 10.84
CA LEU A 348 -2.43 7.89 10.76
C LEU A 348 -2.94 7.63 9.35
N ASN A 349 -4.08 6.95 9.25
CA ASN A 349 -4.79 6.70 7.99
C ASN A 349 -6.20 7.26 8.03
N ALA A 350 -6.65 7.78 6.90
CA ALA A 350 -8.03 8.15 6.66
C ALA A 350 -8.49 7.63 5.29
N TYR A 351 -9.72 7.17 5.22
CA TYR A 351 -10.36 6.62 4.04
C TYR A 351 -11.78 7.09 3.93
N ALA A 352 -12.21 7.44 2.72
CA ALA A 352 -13.60 7.69 2.40
C ALA A 352 -13.88 7.25 0.97
N LYS A 353 -14.95 6.47 0.77
CA LYS A 353 -15.49 6.13 -0.55
C LYS A 353 -16.99 6.32 -0.54
N ALA A 354 -17.52 6.98 -1.56
CA ALA A 354 -18.93 7.23 -1.74
C ALA A 354 -19.34 6.92 -3.18
N THR A 355 -20.33 6.08 -3.35
CA THR A 355 -20.93 5.75 -4.64
C THR A 355 -22.35 6.26 -4.70
N ARG A 356 -22.65 7.03 -5.75
CA ARG A 356 -24.00 7.53 -6.01
C ARG A 356 -24.59 6.86 -7.25
N VAL A 357 -25.73 6.22 -7.06
CA VAL A 357 -26.56 5.73 -8.17
C VAL A 357 -27.27 6.94 -8.79
N LEU A 358 -26.93 7.28 -10.02
CA LEU A 358 -27.49 8.42 -10.76
C LEU A 358 -28.86 8.04 -11.36
N ASP A 359 -28.90 6.92 -12.05
CA ASP A 359 -30.09 6.31 -12.66
C ASP A 359 -29.96 4.77 -12.70
N GLU A 360 -30.88 4.06 -13.34
CA GLU A 360 -30.89 2.59 -13.43
C GLU A 360 -29.69 1.99 -14.19
N ARG A 361 -28.94 2.83 -14.93
CA ARG A 361 -27.85 2.42 -15.82
C ARG A 361 -26.52 3.11 -15.52
N SER A 362 -26.48 4.00 -14.53
CA SER A 362 -25.26 4.76 -14.26
C SER A 362 -25.03 5.03 -12.76
N GLU A 363 -23.78 4.99 -12.40
CA GLU A 363 -23.28 5.36 -11.06
C GLU A 363 -21.96 6.12 -11.16
N ILE A 364 -21.69 6.93 -10.16
CA ILE A 364 -20.43 7.63 -9.98
C ILE A 364 -19.91 7.38 -8.58
N SER A 365 -18.63 7.06 -8.49
CA SER A 365 -17.93 6.82 -7.24
C SER A 365 -16.82 7.83 -7.04
N PHE A 366 -16.61 8.22 -5.80
CA PHE A 366 -15.51 9.08 -5.36
C PHE A 366 -14.78 8.38 -4.22
N MET A 367 -13.45 8.41 -4.22
CA MET A 367 -12.63 7.91 -3.15
C MET A 367 -11.54 8.91 -2.81
N ALA A 368 -11.24 9.02 -1.53
CA ALA A 368 -10.09 9.77 -1.03
C ALA A 368 -9.41 8.97 0.08
N MET A 369 -8.09 8.93 0.05
CA MET A 369 -7.25 8.30 1.06
C MET A 369 -6.15 9.27 1.48
N ALA A 370 -5.81 9.26 2.77
CA ALA A 370 -4.72 10.03 3.33
C ALA A 370 -3.93 9.16 4.31
N TYR A 371 -2.62 9.23 4.22
CA TYR A 371 -1.68 8.51 5.06
C TYR A 371 -0.53 9.42 5.45
N GLY A 372 -0.07 9.29 6.69
CA GLY A 372 1.17 9.86 7.18
C GLY A 372 1.77 8.99 8.27
N GLY A 373 3.06 8.72 8.18
CA GLY A 373 3.79 7.93 9.16
C GLY A 373 5.24 8.36 9.30
N SER A 374 5.83 8.05 10.48
CA SER A 374 7.25 8.25 10.73
C SER A 374 7.76 7.15 11.65
N TRP A 375 9.02 6.75 11.48
CA TRP A 375 9.61 5.61 12.19
C TRP A 375 11.13 5.70 12.31
N ASN A 376 11.68 4.96 13.25
CA ASN A 376 13.06 4.51 13.21
C ASN A 376 13.12 3.10 12.62
N MET A 377 14.28 2.70 12.09
CA MET A 377 14.49 1.36 11.58
C MET A 377 15.52 0.63 12.44
N SER A 378 15.31 -0.67 12.64
CA SER A 378 16.34 -1.56 13.19
C SER A 378 17.52 -1.73 12.21
N GLY A 379 17.24 -1.56 10.92
CA GLY A 379 18.15 -1.92 9.84
C GLY A 379 18.37 -3.43 9.75
N VAL A 380 19.34 -3.83 8.94
CA VAL A 380 19.77 -5.22 8.82
C VAL A 380 21.02 -5.48 9.64
N LEU A 381 21.14 -6.67 10.24
CA LEU A 381 22.24 -7.09 11.08
C LEU A 381 23.11 -8.12 10.36
N PRO A 382 24.41 -7.89 10.17
CA PRO A 382 25.32 -8.91 9.63
C PRO A 382 25.35 -10.13 10.53
N ALA A 383 24.94 -11.30 10.01
CA ALA A 383 24.81 -12.54 10.78
C ALA A 383 26.10 -12.94 11.49
N ARG A 384 27.26 -12.64 10.88
CA ARG A 384 28.58 -12.90 11.47
C ARG A 384 28.84 -12.16 12.79
N ALA A 385 28.13 -11.08 13.07
CA ALA A 385 28.29 -10.28 14.29
C ALA A 385 27.31 -10.61 15.40
N VAL A 386 26.20 -11.28 15.09
CA VAL A 386 25.08 -11.53 16.03
C VAL A 386 25.32 -12.80 16.84
N CYS A 387 25.01 -12.76 18.16
CA CYS A 387 25.13 -13.89 19.06
C CYS A 387 24.30 -15.09 18.61
N GLY A 388 24.91 -16.25 18.48
CA GLY A 388 24.22 -17.48 18.09
C GLY A 388 23.83 -17.58 16.61
N GLU A 389 24.10 -16.54 15.83
CA GLU A 389 23.86 -16.49 14.39
C GLU A 389 25.17 -16.70 13.59
N GLY A 390 25.06 -16.93 12.30
CA GLY A 390 26.17 -17.05 11.37
C GLY A 390 25.67 -17.32 9.95
N ASP A 391 26.56 -17.16 8.97
CA ASP A 391 26.32 -17.38 7.55
C ASP A 391 27.49 -18.13 6.88
N GLY A 392 28.42 -18.66 7.68
CA GLY A 392 29.64 -19.29 7.21
C GLY A 392 30.83 -18.33 7.07
N THR A 393 30.62 -17.01 7.13
CA THR A 393 31.68 -16.02 7.09
C THR A 393 32.37 -15.92 8.46
N PRO A 394 33.67 -15.57 8.51
CA PRO A 394 34.41 -15.47 9.78
C PRO A 394 33.84 -14.37 10.70
N ARG A 395 33.56 -14.73 11.93
CA ARG A 395 33.15 -13.76 12.97
C ARG A 395 34.31 -12.81 13.30
N PRO A 396 34.10 -11.49 13.23
CA PRO A 396 35.12 -10.52 13.62
C PRO A 396 35.49 -10.65 15.11
N SER A 397 36.76 -10.54 15.44
CA SER A 397 37.24 -10.67 16.82
C SER A 397 36.59 -9.64 17.78
N ALA A 398 36.30 -8.44 17.28
CA ALA A 398 35.64 -7.39 18.03
C ALA A 398 34.19 -7.75 18.44
N TYR A 399 33.55 -8.69 17.74
CA TYR A 399 32.18 -9.17 17.98
C TYR A 399 32.14 -10.62 18.48
N SER A 400 33.23 -11.12 19.06
CA SER A 400 33.31 -12.48 19.60
C SER A 400 33.01 -12.54 21.11
N GLY A 401 32.63 -13.71 21.62
CA GLY A 401 32.27 -13.96 23.01
C GLY A 401 31.06 -13.12 23.45
N SER A 402 31.22 -12.39 24.58
CA SER A 402 30.16 -11.50 25.11
C SER A 402 29.99 -10.17 24.37
N ASN A 403 30.82 -9.91 23.35
CA ASN A 403 30.76 -8.65 22.59
C ASN A 403 29.94 -8.77 21.30
N CYS A 404 29.36 -9.95 21.00
CA CYS A 404 28.47 -10.10 19.86
C CYS A 404 27.19 -9.28 20.07
N LEU A 405 26.57 -8.83 18.96
CA LEU A 405 25.30 -8.09 18.98
C LEU A 405 24.15 -9.00 19.40
N SER A 406 23.18 -8.44 20.12
CA SER A 406 21.88 -9.07 20.26
C SER A 406 21.22 -9.12 18.88
N ARG A 407 20.36 -10.12 18.62
CA ARG A 407 19.53 -10.12 17.42
C ARG A 407 18.49 -8.98 17.37
N TRP A 408 18.28 -8.29 18.49
CA TRP A 408 17.37 -7.13 18.62
C TRP A 408 18.11 -5.80 18.67
N ASP A 409 19.41 -5.82 18.34
CA ASP A 409 20.25 -4.63 18.28
C ASP A 409 20.05 -3.89 16.94
N SER A 410 20.72 -2.75 16.80
CA SER A 410 20.87 -2.04 15.54
C SER A 410 22.34 -1.65 15.38
N VAL A 411 22.84 -1.72 14.15
CA VAL A 411 24.20 -1.25 13.85
C VAL A 411 24.24 0.26 13.75
N ASP A 412 23.16 0.86 13.23
CA ASP A 412 22.98 2.31 13.15
C ASP A 412 21.56 2.66 13.62
N PRO A 413 21.40 3.08 14.89
CA PRO A 413 20.08 3.43 15.43
C PRO A 413 19.51 4.75 14.88
N THR A 414 20.25 5.45 14.01
CA THR A 414 19.79 6.68 13.37
C THR A 414 19.03 6.42 12.07
N GLN A 415 18.96 5.17 11.61
CA GLN A 415 18.14 4.79 10.47
C GLN A 415 16.65 5.06 10.72
N GLY A 416 15.87 5.24 9.65
CA GLY A 416 14.43 5.46 9.72
C GLY A 416 13.92 6.33 8.61
N GLY A 417 12.70 6.84 8.76
CA GLY A 417 12.10 7.66 7.72
C GLY A 417 10.75 8.25 8.10
N ALA A 418 10.16 8.90 7.11
CA ALA A 418 8.80 9.39 7.14
C ALA A 418 8.19 9.30 5.74
N SER A 419 6.90 9.02 5.68
CA SER A 419 6.18 8.97 4.40
C SER A 419 4.79 9.57 4.53
N GLN A 420 4.33 10.17 3.44
CA GLN A 420 2.99 10.72 3.32
C GLN A 420 2.40 10.33 1.97
N ARG A 421 1.08 10.10 1.93
CA ARG A 421 0.37 9.84 0.68
C ARG A 421 -1.04 10.41 0.73
N PHE A 422 -1.44 11.08 -0.34
CA PHE A 422 -2.80 11.53 -0.58
C PHE A 422 -3.24 11.02 -1.94
N MET A 423 -4.39 10.36 -1.99
CA MET A 423 -4.95 9.81 -3.22
C MET A 423 -6.39 10.24 -3.35
N ALA A 424 -6.76 10.70 -4.53
CA ALA A 424 -8.13 11.02 -4.92
C ALA A 424 -8.46 10.31 -6.23
N TRP A 425 -9.67 9.75 -6.31
CA TRP A 425 -10.10 8.95 -7.43
C TRP A 425 -11.59 9.18 -7.69
N THR A 426 -11.96 9.18 -8.98
CA THR A 426 -13.34 9.26 -9.43
C THR A 426 -13.57 8.22 -10.51
N GLU A 427 -14.63 7.43 -10.38
CA GLU A 427 -15.02 6.44 -11.38
C GLU A 427 -16.46 6.68 -11.81
N TYR A 428 -16.69 6.70 -13.11
CA TYR A 428 -18.00 6.72 -13.73
C TYR A 428 -18.27 5.41 -14.46
N ARG A 429 -19.37 4.74 -14.13
CA ARG A 429 -19.84 3.54 -14.81
C ARG A 429 -21.20 3.80 -15.44
N ARG A 430 -21.36 3.38 -16.70
CA ARG A 430 -22.61 3.50 -17.42
C ARG A 430 -22.83 2.34 -18.35
N GLN A 431 -23.98 1.73 -18.26
CA GLN A 431 -24.53 0.86 -19.30
C GLN A 431 -25.13 1.75 -20.39
N LEU A 432 -24.45 1.87 -21.54
CA LEU A 432 -24.89 2.72 -22.66
C LEU A 432 -26.16 2.17 -23.31
N ASP A 433 -26.19 0.85 -23.49
CA ASP A 433 -27.35 0.08 -23.93
C ASP A 433 -27.29 -1.37 -23.41
N GLU A 434 -28.04 -2.30 -23.97
CA GLU A 434 -28.08 -3.72 -23.54
C GLU A 434 -26.76 -4.47 -23.80
N HIS A 435 -25.91 -3.93 -24.66
CA HIS A 435 -24.68 -4.58 -25.14
C HIS A 435 -23.42 -3.85 -24.72
N TRP A 436 -23.48 -2.55 -24.43
CA TRP A 436 -22.32 -1.72 -24.23
C TRP A 436 -22.24 -1.16 -22.79
N ASP A 437 -21.10 -1.34 -22.16
CA ASP A 437 -20.78 -0.76 -20.88
C ASP A 437 -19.53 0.14 -21.00
N LEU A 438 -19.61 1.33 -20.40
CA LEU A 438 -18.52 2.28 -20.25
C LEU A 438 -18.08 2.32 -18.78
N LYS A 439 -16.78 2.24 -18.57
CA LYS A 439 -16.12 2.56 -17.30
C LYS A 439 -15.04 3.60 -17.58
N ALA A 440 -15.03 4.66 -16.80
CA ALA A 440 -14.00 5.72 -16.90
C ALA A 440 -13.54 6.10 -15.49
N THR A 441 -12.26 6.00 -15.26
CA THR A 441 -11.58 6.32 -13.98
C THR A 441 -10.64 7.48 -14.20
N LEU A 442 -10.64 8.43 -13.26
CA LEU A 442 -9.71 9.54 -13.19
C LEU A 442 -9.09 9.55 -11.80
N TYR A 443 -7.77 9.71 -11.69
CA TYR A 443 -7.10 9.71 -10.41
C TYR A 443 -5.96 10.71 -10.31
N SER A 444 -5.66 11.09 -9.09
CA SER A 444 -4.46 11.85 -8.73
C SER A 444 -3.93 11.35 -7.40
N LEU A 445 -2.63 11.24 -7.30
CA LEU A 445 -1.91 10.79 -6.13
C LEU A 445 -0.71 11.72 -5.89
N TYR A 446 -0.55 12.15 -4.65
CA TYR A 446 0.68 12.76 -4.15
C TYR A 446 1.31 11.82 -3.14
N SER A 447 2.61 11.60 -3.22
CA SER A 447 3.37 10.91 -2.18
C SER A 447 4.73 11.56 -1.97
N ASN A 448 5.21 11.40 -0.73
CA ASN A 448 6.56 11.77 -0.33
C ASN A 448 7.13 10.65 0.55
N LEU A 449 8.39 10.32 0.32
CA LEU A 449 9.17 9.41 1.17
C LEU A 449 10.51 10.07 1.47
N GLN A 450 10.85 10.20 2.75
CA GLN A 450 12.20 10.50 3.21
C GLN A 450 12.70 9.30 3.99
N LEU A 451 13.78 8.66 3.54
CA LEU A 451 14.31 7.44 4.13
C LEU A 451 15.83 7.58 4.36
N PHE A 452 16.31 7.05 5.48
CA PHE A 452 17.73 7.06 5.89
C PHE A 452 18.21 5.61 6.11
N PRO A 453 18.36 4.79 5.05
CA PRO A 453 18.92 3.45 5.16
C PRO A 453 20.41 3.48 5.37
N ASN A 454 20.96 2.43 6.01
CA ASN A 454 22.38 2.18 6.18
C ASN A 454 22.65 0.67 6.11
N ASP A 455 22.30 0.07 4.97
CA ASP A 455 22.27 -1.38 4.83
C ASP A 455 23.69 -1.95 4.62
N GLY A 456 24.55 -1.23 3.92
CA GLY A 456 25.92 -1.68 3.63
C GLY A 456 26.89 -1.53 4.75
N ILE A 457 26.74 -0.52 5.63
CA ILE A 457 27.74 -0.15 6.65
C ILE A 457 29.17 -0.13 6.06
N ALA A 458 29.25 -0.13 4.76
CA ALA A 458 30.48 -0.05 4.03
C ALA A 458 31.02 1.37 4.15
N ALA A 459 31.89 1.57 5.10
CA ALA A 459 32.60 2.82 5.18
C ALA A 459 33.29 3.10 3.84
N SER A 460 32.89 4.17 3.19
CA SER A 460 33.68 4.73 2.12
C SER A 460 35.01 5.20 2.73
N PHE A 461 36.09 4.60 2.29
CA PHE A 461 37.39 4.99 2.78
C PHE A 461 37.78 6.36 2.26
N GLN A 462 38.08 7.24 3.21
CA GLN A 462 38.78 8.45 2.90
C GLN A 462 40.30 8.20 3.01
N PRO A 463 41.15 8.94 2.26
CA PRO A 463 42.60 8.81 2.29
C PRO A 463 43.20 9.08 3.68
N ASP A 464 42.46 9.76 4.58
CA ASP A 464 42.87 10.03 5.96
C ASP A 464 42.57 8.90 6.94
N GLY A 465 41.94 7.82 6.49
CA GLY A 465 41.57 6.67 7.30
C GLY A 465 40.36 6.89 8.22
N MET A 466 39.63 8.01 8.09
CA MET A 466 38.39 8.24 8.80
C MET A 466 37.23 7.49 8.15
N GLN A 467 36.40 6.91 8.97
CA GLN A 467 35.23 6.12 8.56
C GLN A 467 34.00 6.99 8.66
N TYR A 468 33.45 7.39 7.49
CA TYR A 468 32.12 8.00 7.43
C TYR A 468 31.10 6.92 7.13
N GLY A 469 29.93 7.03 7.75
CA GLY A 469 28.85 6.09 7.56
C GLY A 469 28.40 5.98 6.09
N SER A 470 27.91 4.83 5.73
CA SER A 470 27.27 4.58 4.41
C SER A 470 25.79 4.95 4.40
N GLN A 471 25.32 5.68 5.40
CA GLN A 471 23.92 6.15 5.45
C GLN A 471 23.64 7.07 4.26
N VAL A 472 22.51 6.85 3.59
CA VAL A 472 22.03 7.64 2.48
C VAL A 472 20.67 8.22 2.84
N GLU A 473 20.46 9.50 2.61
CA GLU A 473 19.11 10.07 2.57
C GLU A 473 18.54 9.86 1.17
N GLN A 474 17.38 9.26 1.10
CA GLN A 474 16.56 9.13 -0.09
C GLN A 474 15.33 10.00 0.12
N ASP A 475 15.19 11.07 -0.67
CA ASP A 475 14.05 11.98 -0.63
C ASP A 475 13.35 11.96 -1.98
N ASP A 476 12.10 11.51 -1.99
CA ASP A 476 11.28 11.34 -3.19
C ASP A 476 9.93 12.02 -2.95
N SER A 477 9.61 12.96 -3.80
CA SER A 477 8.32 13.65 -3.80
C SER A 477 7.72 13.60 -5.19
N ARG A 478 6.48 13.13 -5.31
CA ARG A 478 5.86 12.93 -6.61
C ARG A 478 4.39 13.29 -6.66
N ASN A 479 3.99 13.74 -7.85
CA ASN A 479 2.61 13.85 -8.26
C ASN A 479 2.36 12.87 -9.40
N GLU A 480 1.46 11.92 -9.17
CA GLU A 480 0.98 10.99 -10.17
C GLU A 480 -0.46 11.34 -10.54
N SER A 481 -0.78 11.30 -11.82
CA SER A 481 -2.15 11.49 -12.30
C SER A 481 -2.41 10.62 -13.52
N GLY A 482 -3.64 10.18 -13.66
CA GLY A 482 -3.95 9.33 -14.82
C GLY A 482 -5.43 9.06 -15.02
N THR A 483 -5.69 8.26 -16.04
CA THR A 483 -7.03 7.83 -16.42
C THR A 483 -7.00 6.41 -16.96
N ASP A 484 -8.09 5.67 -16.69
CA ASP A 484 -8.39 4.36 -17.28
C ASP A 484 -9.79 4.41 -17.86
N VAL A 485 -9.91 4.24 -19.18
CA VAL A 485 -11.20 4.22 -19.86
C VAL A 485 -11.38 2.87 -20.55
N ARG A 486 -12.47 2.19 -20.25
CA ARG A 486 -12.80 0.87 -20.82
C ARG A 486 -14.21 0.88 -21.42
N LEU A 487 -14.31 0.35 -22.61
CA LEU A 487 -15.56 0.11 -23.31
C LEU A 487 -15.72 -1.39 -23.53
N THR A 488 -16.79 -1.98 -22.98
CA THR A 488 -17.05 -3.42 -23.09
C THR A 488 -18.32 -3.65 -23.89
N HIS A 489 -18.23 -4.49 -24.92
CA HIS A 489 -19.35 -4.96 -25.73
C HIS A 489 -19.64 -6.42 -25.39
N ARG A 490 -20.89 -6.75 -25.18
CA ARG A 490 -21.40 -8.13 -25.05
C ARG A 490 -22.33 -8.44 -26.20
N GLY A 491 -22.02 -9.49 -26.93
CA GLY A 491 -22.78 -9.88 -28.15
C GLY A 491 -22.63 -11.35 -28.50
N ALA A 492 -22.87 -11.65 -29.75
CA ALA A 492 -22.64 -12.99 -30.32
C ALA A 492 -22.10 -12.88 -31.75
N LEU A 493 -21.11 -13.70 -32.07
CA LEU A 493 -20.58 -13.85 -33.42
C LEU A 493 -20.97 -15.23 -33.96
N GLY A 494 -21.85 -15.29 -34.96
CA GLY A 494 -22.34 -16.56 -35.49
C GLY A 494 -23.06 -17.44 -34.45
N GLY A 495 -23.71 -16.85 -33.46
CA GLY A 495 -24.38 -17.56 -32.36
C GLY A 495 -23.46 -17.92 -31.17
N MET A 496 -22.15 -17.68 -31.25
CA MET A 496 -21.20 -17.86 -30.15
C MET A 496 -21.18 -16.62 -29.27
N PRO A 497 -21.43 -16.72 -27.94
CA PRO A 497 -21.30 -15.60 -27.04
C PRO A 497 -19.89 -14.99 -27.10
N MET A 498 -19.82 -13.65 -27.13
CA MET A 498 -18.57 -12.92 -27.16
C MET A 498 -18.62 -11.72 -26.23
N ARG A 499 -17.43 -11.34 -25.70
CA ARG A 499 -17.23 -10.12 -24.93
C ARG A 499 -15.94 -9.45 -25.40
N THR A 500 -16.09 -8.27 -26.00
CA THR A 500 -14.98 -7.44 -26.47
C THR A 500 -14.75 -6.32 -25.47
N THR A 501 -13.53 -6.15 -24.98
CA THR A 501 -13.15 -5.00 -24.14
C THR A 501 -12.04 -4.23 -24.83
N ILE A 502 -12.23 -2.93 -25.01
CA ILE A 502 -11.19 -2.01 -25.50
C ILE A 502 -10.93 -1.01 -24.39
N GLY A 503 -9.66 -0.73 -24.13
CA GLY A 503 -9.28 0.22 -23.09
C GLY A 503 -8.09 1.09 -23.46
N MET A 504 -8.01 2.24 -22.80
CA MET A 504 -6.92 3.19 -22.87
C MET A 504 -6.55 3.62 -21.45
N GLN A 505 -5.27 3.65 -21.17
CA GLN A 505 -4.71 4.08 -19.90
C GLN A 505 -3.65 5.15 -20.16
N LEU A 506 -3.67 6.17 -19.33
CA LEU A 506 -2.64 7.22 -19.27
C LEU A 506 -2.19 7.36 -17.84
N ARG A 507 -0.90 7.46 -17.64
CA ARG A 507 -0.27 7.76 -16.36
C ARG A 507 0.83 8.79 -16.59
N ASN A 508 0.87 9.83 -15.76
CA ASN A 508 1.91 10.83 -15.76
C ASN A 508 2.45 11.01 -14.36
N ASP A 509 3.75 10.81 -14.21
CA ASP A 509 4.51 11.02 -12.98
C ASP A 509 5.40 12.24 -13.12
N VAL A 510 5.34 13.13 -12.14
CA VAL A 510 6.21 14.29 -11.98
C VAL A 510 6.92 14.12 -10.65
N ILE A 511 8.25 13.92 -10.69
CA ILE A 511 9.03 13.42 -9.55
C ILE A 511 10.18 14.38 -9.27
N GLU A 512 10.33 14.78 -8.02
CA GLU A 512 11.53 15.38 -7.44
C GLU A 512 12.24 14.28 -6.64
N SER A 513 13.47 13.96 -7.02
CA SER A 513 14.23 12.86 -6.40
C SER A 513 15.61 13.34 -6.01
N GLN A 514 15.95 13.13 -4.74
CA GLN A 514 17.24 13.51 -4.16
C GLN A 514 17.87 12.33 -3.44
N LEU A 515 19.19 12.19 -3.59
CA LEU A 515 20.01 11.21 -2.89
C LEU A 515 21.22 11.93 -2.29
N HIS A 516 21.37 11.87 -0.96
CA HIS A 516 22.45 12.52 -0.23
C HIS A 516 23.21 11.53 0.64
N ARG A 517 24.50 11.69 0.78
CA ARG A 517 25.23 11.00 1.84
C ARG A 517 24.96 11.66 3.18
N THR A 518 24.71 10.86 4.20
CA THR A 518 24.40 11.33 5.55
C THR A 518 25.18 10.58 6.60
N GLU A 519 25.33 11.21 7.78
CA GLU A 519 25.74 10.58 9.01
C GLU A 519 24.83 11.05 10.13
N GLY A 520 24.16 10.12 10.81
CA GLY A 520 23.18 10.46 11.83
C GLY A 520 22.03 11.35 11.30
N ARG A 521 21.60 11.14 10.05
CA ARG A 521 20.61 11.94 9.31
C ARG A 521 21.04 13.38 8.98
N VAL A 522 22.34 13.68 9.04
CA VAL A 522 22.89 14.99 8.65
C VAL A 522 23.57 14.86 7.30
N ARG A 523 23.16 15.68 6.31
CA ARG A 523 23.75 15.70 4.97
C ARG A 523 25.23 16.09 5.03
N LEU A 524 26.06 15.37 4.25
CA LEU A 524 27.51 15.58 4.17
C LEU A 524 27.95 16.38 2.95
N ASP A 525 27.03 16.91 2.18
CA ASP A 525 27.29 17.67 0.94
C ASP A 525 28.19 18.89 1.20
N GLY A 526 29.25 19.01 0.39
CA GLY A 526 30.18 20.12 0.50
C GLY A 526 31.06 20.12 1.75
N ILE A 527 31.07 19.06 2.55
CA ILE A 527 31.90 18.94 3.75
C ILE A 527 33.31 18.46 3.38
N ASP A 528 34.33 19.30 3.66
CA ASP A 528 35.75 18.95 3.64
C ASP A 528 36.15 18.38 5.03
N PRO A 529 36.82 17.23 5.16
CA PRO A 529 37.78 16.65 4.21
C PRO A 529 37.25 15.50 3.34
N VAL A 530 35.95 15.19 3.38
CA VAL A 530 35.39 14.01 2.72
C VAL A 530 35.36 14.14 1.18
N ASN A 531 35.58 15.36 0.68
CA ASN A 531 35.57 15.71 -0.74
C ASN A 531 34.28 15.21 -1.47
N ILE A 532 33.14 15.32 -0.79
CA ILE A 532 31.83 15.10 -1.38
C ILE A 532 31.35 16.46 -1.90
N PRO A 533 31.37 16.67 -3.23
CA PRO A 533 31.12 18.00 -3.80
C PRO A 533 29.65 18.44 -3.67
N GLY A 534 28.71 17.50 -3.52
CA GLY A 534 27.29 17.73 -3.48
C GLY A 534 26.48 16.44 -3.29
N PRO A 535 25.19 16.45 -3.58
CA PRO A 535 24.34 15.27 -3.52
C PRO A 535 24.83 14.15 -4.44
N ILE A 536 24.46 12.91 -4.16
CA ILE A 536 24.68 11.78 -5.06
C ILE A 536 23.91 12.05 -6.36
N PHE A 537 22.63 12.40 -6.20
CA PHE A 537 21.71 12.79 -7.28
C PHE A 537 20.75 13.86 -6.74
N ASP A 538 20.40 14.83 -7.58
CA ASP A 538 19.40 15.84 -7.31
C ASP A 538 18.78 16.25 -8.65
N GLY A 539 17.51 15.86 -8.87
CA GLY A 539 16.93 16.07 -10.17
C GLY A 539 15.42 15.84 -10.25
N HIS A 540 14.90 16.37 -11.34
CA HIS A 540 13.51 16.31 -11.72
C HIS A 540 13.29 15.24 -12.80
N ILE A 541 12.28 14.39 -12.63
CA ILE A 541 11.92 13.34 -13.57
C ILE A 541 10.46 13.52 -13.99
N ASN A 542 10.22 13.45 -15.31
CA ASN A 542 8.87 13.33 -15.86
C ASN A 542 8.76 12.03 -16.63
N GLU A 543 7.73 11.25 -16.33
CA GLU A 543 7.47 9.97 -16.99
C GLU A 543 5.99 9.90 -17.40
N LEU A 544 5.76 9.71 -18.71
CA LEU A 544 4.43 9.54 -19.29
C LEU A 544 4.30 8.13 -19.85
N GLU A 545 3.38 7.37 -19.28
CA GLU A 545 3.00 6.05 -19.81
C GLU A 545 1.65 6.14 -20.51
N THR A 546 1.57 5.54 -21.72
CA THR A 546 0.35 5.39 -22.50
C THR A 546 0.17 3.93 -22.84
N GLY A 547 -0.95 3.33 -22.43
CA GLY A 547 -1.33 1.96 -22.73
C GLY A 547 -2.67 1.90 -23.50
N VAL A 548 -2.72 1.12 -24.57
CA VAL A 548 -3.98 0.81 -25.28
C VAL A 548 -4.10 -0.70 -25.40
N PHE A 549 -5.28 -1.24 -25.10
CA PHE A 549 -5.50 -2.68 -25.18
C PHE A 549 -6.85 -3.04 -25.77
N ALA A 550 -6.90 -4.23 -26.34
CA ALA A 550 -8.13 -4.89 -26.74
C ALA A 550 -8.10 -6.35 -26.31
N GLU A 551 -9.21 -6.84 -25.81
CA GLU A 551 -9.41 -8.22 -25.37
C GLU A 551 -10.73 -8.75 -25.91
N GLU A 552 -10.69 -9.95 -26.47
CA GLU A 552 -11.85 -10.67 -27.00
C GLU A 552 -12.00 -11.99 -26.27
N GLU A 553 -13.12 -12.19 -25.60
CA GLU A 553 -13.55 -13.47 -25.08
C GLU A 553 -14.62 -14.08 -25.96
N VAL A 554 -14.41 -15.34 -26.40
CA VAL A 554 -15.36 -16.07 -27.23
C VAL A 554 -15.63 -17.44 -26.61
N LYS A 555 -16.90 -17.85 -26.57
CA LYS A 555 -17.36 -19.18 -26.09
C LYS A 555 -17.93 -20.00 -27.24
N PRO A 556 -17.09 -20.69 -28.08
CA PRO A 556 -17.56 -21.47 -29.22
C PRO A 556 -18.44 -22.65 -28.81
N ALA A 557 -18.22 -23.19 -27.59
CA ALA A 557 -19.00 -24.27 -27.00
C ALA A 557 -19.08 -24.07 -25.48
N ARG A 558 -20.04 -24.73 -24.81
CA ARG A 558 -20.16 -24.65 -23.33
C ARG A 558 -18.90 -25.12 -22.60
N TRP A 559 -18.16 -26.05 -23.21
CA TRP A 559 -16.93 -26.62 -22.65
C TRP A 559 -15.64 -25.95 -23.16
N LEU A 560 -15.74 -24.89 -24.02
CA LEU A 560 -14.57 -24.25 -24.63
C LEU A 560 -14.72 -22.73 -24.62
N ARG A 561 -13.72 -22.06 -24.06
CA ARG A 561 -13.62 -20.59 -24.00
C ARG A 561 -12.21 -20.17 -24.40
N PHE A 562 -12.11 -19.13 -25.22
CA PHE A 562 -10.88 -18.46 -25.57
C PHE A 562 -10.92 -17.02 -25.11
N VAL A 563 -9.79 -16.53 -24.58
CA VAL A 563 -9.56 -15.11 -24.32
C VAL A 563 -8.29 -14.72 -25.06
N VAL A 564 -8.38 -13.78 -25.99
CA VAL A 564 -7.23 -13.30 -26.77
C VAL A 564 -7.15 -11.80 -26.60
N GLY A 565 -5.97 -11.31 -26.23
CA GLY A 565 -5.74 -9.89 -26.00
C GLY A 565 -4.47 -9.40 -26.68
N VAL A 566 -4.44 -8.11 -26.91
CA VAL A 566 -3.24 -7.39 -27.32
C VAL A 566 -3.20 -6.07 -26.59
N ARG A 567 -2.02 -5.70 -26.13
CA ARG A 567 -1.75 -4.42 -25.49
C ARG A 567 -0.54 -3.77 -26.13
N GLY A 568 -0.60 -2.48 -26.40
CA GLY A 568 0.53 -1.66 -26.82
C GLY A 568 0.78 -0.59 -25.79
N ASP A 569 2.02 -0.51 -25.30
CA ASP A 569 2.46 0.46 -24.32
C ASP A 569 3.56 1.34 -24.90
N ARG A 570 3.59 2.58 -24.46
CA ARG A 570 4.66 3.53 -24.72
C ARG A 570 4.99 4.29 -23.43
N ILE A 571 6.27 4.32 -23.09
CA ILE A 571 6.84 5.13 -22.02
C ILE A 571 7.72 6.19 -22.66
N ASP A 572 7.50 7.45 -22.29
CA ASP A 572 8.32 8.61 -22.61
C ASP A 572 8.79 9.23 -21.30
N ALA A 573 10.10 9.16 -21.01
CA ALA A 573 10.65 9.62 -19.77
C ALA A 573 11.83 10.57 -19.99
N ASN A 574 11.94 11.61 -19.16
CA ASN A 574 13.07 12.49 -19.11
C ASN A 574 13.54 12.72 -17.68
N VAL A 575 14.84 12.87 -17.55
CA VAL A 575 15.49 13.29 -16.31
C VAL A 575 16.27 14.57 -16.57
N SER A 576 16.23 15.50 -15.64
CA SER A 576 17.04 16.74 -15.64
C SER A 576 17.70 16.92 -14.28
N ASN A 577 18.99 17.19 -14.32
CA ASN A 577 19.77 17.47 -13.13
C ASN A 577 19.50 18.89 -12.62
N GLU A 578 19.33 19.05 -11.30
CA GLU A 578 19.07 20.36 -10.67
C GLU A 578 20.28 20.91 -9.92
N SER A 579 21.21 20.02 -9.48
CA SER A 579 22.40 20.45 -8.77
C SER A 579 23.67 20.36 -9.65
N PRO A 580 24.37 21.46 -9.92
CA PRO A 580 25.62 21.41 -10.68
C PRO A 580 26.77 20.71 -9.95
N THR A 581 26.59 20.41 -8.65
CA THR A 581 27.55 19.71 -7.80
C THR A 581 27.19 18.26 -7.54
N ALA A 582 26.06 17.77 -8.07
CA ALA A 582 25.66 16.38 -7.93
C ALA A 582 26.72 15.44 -8.54
N VAL A 583 26.94 14.31 -7.89
CA VAL A 583 27.90 13.29 -8.35
C VAL A 583 27.46 12.72 -9.69
N TYR A 584 26.15 12.40 -9.81
CA TYR A 584 25.55 11.99 -11.07
C TYR A 584 24.86 13.17 -11.74
N GLN A 585 25.43 13.68 -12.81
CA GLN A 585 24.86 14.71 -13.65
C GLN A 585 24.03 14.03 -14.76
N LEU A 586 22.79 13.73 -14.44
CA LEU A 586 21.90 12.97 -15.33
C LEU A 586 20.95 13.92 -16.05
N ASP A 587 21.14 14.06 -17.37
CA ASP A 587 20.25 14.82 -18.24
C ASP A 587 19.94 13.99 -19.48
N GLY A 588 18.67 13.79 -19.78
CA GLY A 588 18.32 13.09 -20.99
C GLY A 588 16.86 12.71 -21.13
N TYR A 589 16.54 12.22 -22.31
CA TYR A 589 15.24 11.68 -22.68
C TYR A 589 15.38 10.27 -23.24
N LYS A 590 14.47 9.40 -22.86
CA LYS A 590 14.33 8.06 -23.39
C LYS A 590 12.87 7.73 -23.66
N GLY A 591 12.58 7.21 -24.84
CA GLY A 591 11.27 6.65 -25.19
C GLY A 591 11.40 5.18 -25.55
N ALA A 592 10.46 4.36 -25.14
CA ALA A 592 10.34 2.95 -25.49
C ALA A 592 8.89 2.58 -25.75
N ALA A 593 8.68 1.54 -26.55
CA ALA A 593 7.36 1.00 -26.82
C ALA A 593 7.41 -0.53 -26.88
N GLN A 594 6.33 -1.16 -26.42
CA GLN A 594 6.18 -2.61 -26.41
C GLN A 594 4.82 -3.04 -26.89
N LEU A 595 4.77 -4.16 -27.64
CA LEU A 595 3.54 -4.88 -27.98
C LEU A 595 3.49 -6.19 -27.17
N SER A 596 2.36 -6.41 -26.48
CA SER A 596 2.17 -7.50 -25.52
C SER A 596 0.94 -8.33 -25.90
N PRO A 597 1.09 -9.34 -26.79
CA PRO A 597 0.02 -10.28 -27.10
C PRO A 597 -0.23 -11.22 -25.92
N LYS A 598 -1.50 -11.64 -25.76
CA LYS A 598 -1.96 -12.54 -24.69
C LYS A 598 -2.98 -13.51 -25.27
N ALA A 599 -2.95 -14.76 -24.82
CA ALA A 599 -3.88 -15.80 -25.27
C ALA A 599 -4.14 -16.82 -24.14
N THR A 600 -5.39 -17.11 -23.91
CA THR A 600 -5.85 -18.12 -22.95
C THR A 600 -6.83 -19.06 -23.64
N ALA A 601 -6.66 -20.35 -23.45
CA ALA A 601 -7.61 -21.38 -23.82
C ALA A 601 -8.09 -22.10 -22.54
N ILE A 602 -9.40 -22.21 -22.39
CA ILE A 602 -10.02 -22.87 -21.23
C ILE A 602 -10.93 -23.97 -21.77
N VAL A 603 -10.66 -25.19 -21.33
CA VAL A 603 -11.45 -26.37 -21.66
C VAL A 603 -12.10 -26.86 -20.37
N SER A 604 -13.42 -26.92 -20.32
CA SER A 604 -14.23 -27.38 -19.18
C SER A 604 -14.90 -28.71 -19.55
N PRO A 605 -14.22 -29.86 -19.37
CA PRO A 605 -14.78 -31.17 -19.70
C PRO A 605 -16.03 -31.50 -18.89
N LEU A 606 -16.10 -30.97 -17.66
CA LEU A 606 -17.24 -31.01 -16.74
C LEU A 606 -17.43 -29.60 -16.16
N ASP A 607 -18.60 -29.29 -15.66
CA ASP A 607 -18.90 -27.98 -15.05
C ASP A 607 -18.00 -27.67 -13.83
N GLU A 608 -17.53 -28.72 -13.14
CA GLU A 608 -16.67 -28.61 -11.97
C GLU A 608 -15.17 -28.71 -12.31
N TRP A 609 -14.80 -28.86 -13.58
CA TRP A 609 -13.40 -29.12 -13.97
C TRP A 609 -12.96 -28.27 -15.16
N ASP A 610 -11.98 -27.41 -14.92
CA ASP A 610 -11.35 -26.56 -15.95
C ASP A 610 -9.90 -26.96 -16.17
N LEU A 611 -9.48 -26.93 -17.43
CA LEU A 611 -8.11 -27.01 -17.89
C LEU A 611 -7.75 -25.68 -18.54
N PHE A 612 -6.57 -25.14 -18.22
CA PHE A 612 -6.09 -23.85 -18.69
C PHE A 612 -4.79 -23.99 -19.46
N ALA A 613 -4.65 -23.22 -20.53
CA ALA A 613 -3.39 -22.99 -21.23
C ALA A 613 -3.27 -21.51 -21.53
N ASN A 614 -2.25 -20.86 -20.95
CA ASN A 614 -2.05 -19.42 -21.01
C ASN A 614 -0.70 -19.09 -21.65
N TYR A 615 -0.71 -18.07 -22.46
CA TYR A 615 0.47 -17.37 -22.96
C TYR A 615 0.29 -15.87 -22.76
N GLY A 616 1.31 -15.19 -22.31
CA GLY A 616 1.29 -13.73 -22.23
C GLY A 616 2.68 -13.14 -22.41
N ARG A 617 2.71 -11.96 -23.00
CA ARG A 617 3.87 -11.09 -22.98
C ARG A 617 3.55 -9.87 -22.16
N GLY A 618 4.52 -9.41 -21.35
CA GLY A 618 4.42 -8.23 -20.50
C GLY A 618 5.78 -7.57 -20.40
N PHE A 619 5.91 -6.63 -19.48
CA PHE A 619 7.16 -5.94 -19.19
C PHE A 619 7.14 -5.38 -17.77
N HIS A 620 8.31 -5.00 -17.26
CA HIS A 620 8.47 -3.98 -16.25
C HIS A 620 9.33 -2.83 -16.80
N SER A 621 9.05 -1.61 -16.35
CA SER A 621 9.91 -0.48 -16.65
C SER A 621 11.14 -0.48 -15.73
N ASN A 622 12.25 0.00 -16.23
CA ASN A 622 13.45 0.26 -15.45
C ASN A 622 13.53 1.75 -15.11
N ASP A 623 14.22 2.07 -14.02
CA ASP A 623 14.45 3.45 -13.58
C ASP A 623 15.16 4.26 -14.67
N ILE A 624 14.60 5.41 -15.02
CA ILE A 624 15.16 6.27 -16.09
C ILE A 624 16.57 6.75 -15.76
N ARG A 625 16.91 6.94 -14.49
CA ARG A 625 18.25 7.34 -14.06
C ARG A 625 19.30 6.33 -14.51
N SER A 626 18.99 5.03 -14.42
CA SER A 626 19.88 3.95 -14.83
C SER A 626 20.22 3.97 -16.32
N MET A 627 19.42 4.65 -17.16
CA MET A 627 19.67 4.78 -18.60
C MET A 627 20.78 5.76 -18.94
N PHE A 628 21.17 6.65 -18.02
CA PHE A 628 22.12 7.75 -18.24
C PHE A 628 23.38 7.65 -17.37
N ILE A 629 23.45 6.67 -16.46
CA ILE A 629 24.66 6.41 -15.68
C ILE A 629 25.70 5.76 -16.60
N ASN A 630 26.59 6.59 -17.19
CA ASN A 630 27.57 6.15 -18.20
C ASN A 630 28.98 5.88 -17.64
N SER A 631 29.24 6.07 -16.35
CA SER A 631 30.59 5.95 -15.80
C SER A 631 30.59 5.32 -14.42
N PRO A 632 31.47 4.35 -14.16
CA PRO A 632 31.80 3.99 -12.79
C PRO A 632 32.44 5.22 -12.18
N ILE A 633 31.85 5.74 -11.10
CA ILE A 633 32.53 6.75 -10.29
C ILE A 633 33.74 6.02 -9.68
N ALA A 634 34.93 6.47 -10.06
CA ALA A 634 36.20 5.92 -9.55
C ALA A 634 36.33 6.05 -8.00
N ALA A 635 35.36 6.67 -7.35
CA ALA A 635 35.29 6.89 -5.90
C ALA A 635 34.38 5.91 -5.14
N LEU A 636 33.59 5.06 -5.84
CA LEU A 636 32.81 4.00 -5.20
C LEU A 636 33.46 2.64 -5.56
N PRO A 637 34.05 1.92 -4.59
CA PRO A 637 34.80 0.69 -4.87
C PRO A 637 33.96 -0.48 -5.40
N SER A 638 32.66 -0.40 -5.36
CA SER A 638 31.72 -1.48 -5.71
C SER A 638 30.84 -1.22 -6.94
N ALA A 639 30.84 -0.02 -7.50
CA ALA A 639 30.05 0.25 -8.72
C ALA A 639 30.66 -0.44 -9.94
N GLN A 640 30.27 -1.67 -10.22
CA GLN A 640 30.43 -2.24 -11.53
C GLN A 640 29.57 -1.41 -12.49
N ALA A 641 30.19 -0.80 -13.50
CA ALA A 641 29.45 -0.15 -14.57
C ALA A 641 28.46 -1.16 -15.17
N PRO A 642 27.17 -0.81 -15.33
CA PRO A 642 26.24 -1.69 -16.03
C PRO A 642 26.85 -2.03 -17.40
N SER A 643 27.04 -3.31 -17.67
CA SER A 643 27.72 -3.82 -18.85
C SER A 643 26.92 -3.67 -20.14
N SER A 644 25.73 -3.10 -20.09
CA SER A 644 24.87 -2.81 -21.25
C SER A 644 24.10 -1.52 -21.03
N ALA A 645 23.92 -0.74 -22.09
CA ALA A 645 22.95 0.35 -22.12
C ALA A 645 21.58 -0.23 -21.71
N GLY A 646 21.07 0.15 -20.53
CA GLY A 646 19.85 -0.37 -19.97
C GLY A 646 18.67 -0.25 -20.94
N VAL A 647 17.74 -1.18 -20.89
CA VAL A 647 16.47 -1.10 -21.61
C VAL A 647 15.42 -0.49 -20.70
N LEU A 648 14.72 0.55 -21.18
CA LEU A 648 13.68 1.22 -20.37
C LEU A 648 12.49 0.28 -20.08
N MET A 649 12.19 -0.65 -20.98
CA MET A 649 11.15 -1.66 -20.83
C MET A 649 11.75 -3.06 -20.96
N ALA A 650 11.89 -3.76 -19.84
CA ALA A 650 12.36 -5.14 -19.82
C ALA A 650 11.20 -6.09 -20.15
N ALA A 651 11.29 -6.76 -21.29
CA ALA A 651 10.23 -7.63 -21.76
C ALA A 651 10.24 -8.97 -21.05
N ALA A 652 9.05 -9.51 -20.79
CA ALA A 652 8.85 -10.84 -20.27
C ALA A 652 7.90 -11.65 -21.15
N SER A 653 8.06 -12.97 -21.17
CA SER A 653 7.14 -13.92 -21.80
C SER A 653 6.81 -15.03 -20.81
N GLY A 654 5.52 -15.28 -20.60
CA GLY A 654 5.03 -16.25 -19.64
C GLY A 654 4.13 -17.30 -20.27
N TYR A 655 4.28 -18.53 -19.78
CA TYR A 655 3.45 -19.68 -20.16
C TYR A 655 2.93 -20.35 -18.89
N GLU A 656 1.67 -20.74 -18.89
CA GLU A 656 1.08 -21.52 -17.80
C GLU A 656 0.17 -22.60 -18.38
N VAL A 657 0.27 -23.80 -17.85
CA VAL A 657 -0.72 -24.84 -18.02
C VAL A 657 -1.20 -25.28 -16.65
N GLY A 658 -2.50 -25.44 -16.49
CA GLY A 658 -3.04 -25.76 -15.18
C GLY A 658 -4.42 -26.38 -15.23
N THR A 659 -4.89 -26.79 -14.09
CA THR A 659 -6.22 -27.34 -13.89
C THR A 659 -6.82 -26.85 -12.57
N THR A 660 -8.14 -26.67 -12.59
CA THR A 660 -8.92 -26.40 -11.37
C THR A 660 -10.10 -27.36 -11.31
N VAL A 661 -10.25 -28.05 -10.20
CA VAL A 661 -11.37 -28.98 -9.93
C VAL A 661 -12.16 -28.47 -8.72
N ARG A 662 -13.48 -28.45 -8.85
CA ARG A 662 -14.45 -28.03 -7.81
C ARG A 662 -15.39 -29.20 -7.45
N PRO A 663 -14.89 -30.22 -6.74
CA PRO A 663 -15.62 -31.49 -6.57
C PRO A 663 -16.87 -31.38 -5.68
N VAL A 664 -16.93 -30.35 -4.84
CA VAL A 664 -18.08 -30.00 -4.00
C VAL A 664 -18.15 -28.49 -3.84
N ASP A 665 -19.33 -27.97 -3.51
CA ASP A 665 -19.53 -26.56 -3.29
C ASP A 665 -18.53 -25.98 -2.28
N GLY A 666 -17.92 -24.87 -2.62
CA GLY A 666 -16.94 -24.18 -1.78
C GLY A 666 -15.53 -24.74 -1.82
N LEU A 667 -15.28 -25.93 -2.37
CA LEU A 667 -13.94 -26.52 -2.51
C LEU A 667 -13.39 -26.31 -3.92
N SER A 668 -12.20 -25.69 -4.00
CA SER A 668 -11.43 -25.52 -5.24
C SER A 668 -10.03 -26.08 -5.04
N LEU A 669 -9.62 -26.95 -5.92
CA LEU A 669 -8.27 -27.53 -5.96
C LEU A 669 -7.65 -27.16 -7.30
N SER A 670 -6.48 -26.51 -7.28
CA SER A 670 -5.77 -26.12 -8.53
C SER A 670 -4.35 -26.65 -8.51
N ALA A 671 -3.89 -27.08 -9.69
CA ALA A 671 -2.50 -27.45 -9.94
C ALA A 671 -2.05 -26.79 -11.25
N MET A 672 -0.85 -26.19 -11.25
CA MET A 672 -0.32 -25.50 -12.42
C MET A 672 1.19 -25.62 -12.53
N ALA A 673 1.68 -25.57 -13.75
CA ALA A 673 3.08 -25.41 -14.07
C ALA A 673 3.28 -24.16 -14.91
N PHE A 674 4.37 -23.43 -14.67
CA PHE A 674 4.67 -22.17 -15.32
C PHE A 674 6.11 -22.11 -15.82
N LEU A 675 6.32 -21.27 -16.84
CA LEU A 675 7.63 -20.88 -17.37
C LEU A 675 7.57 -19.37 -17.67
N ILE A 676 8.56 -18.62 -17.19
CA ILE A 676 8.66 -17.17 -17.39
C ILE A 676 10.11 -16.87 -17.83
N ASP A 677 10.25 -16.18 -18.97
CA ASP A 677 11.52 -15.68 -19.50
C ASP A 677 11.51 -14.15 -19.43
N LEU A 678 12.55 -13.55 -18.82
CA LEU A 678 12.78 -12.10 -18.77
C LEU A 678 14.01 -11.75 -19.61
N THR A 679 13.98 -10.62 -20.30
CA THR A 679 15.10 -10.11 -21.09
C THR A 679 16.13 -9.34 -20.27
N SER A 680 15.74 -8.87 -19.08
CA SER A 680 16.58 -8.18 -18.10
C SER A 680 15.97 -8.38 -16.72
N GLU A 681 16.82 -8.57 -15.73
CA GLU A 681 16.42 -8.70 -14.32
C GLU A 681 16.73 -7.40 -13.58
N LEU A 682 15.85 -7.02 -12.66
CA LEU A 682 16.19 -6.03 -11.65
C LEU A 682 16.81 -6.76 -10.45
N VAL A 683 18.06 -6.48 -10.15
CA VAL A 683 18.76 -7.02 -8.99
C VAL A 683 18.98 -5.90 -7.99
N ILE A 684 18.75 -6.19 -6.72
CA ILE A 684 19.02 -5.25 -5.63
C ILE A 684 20.53 -5.09 -5.51
N ASP A 685 21.00 -3.86 -5.53
CA ASP A 685 22.35 -3.50 -5.11
C ASP A 685 22.27 -3.09 -3.62
N GLY A 686 22.67 -4.00 -2.75
CA GLY A 686 22.66 -3.79 -1.30
C GLY A 686 23.56 -2.64 -0.84
N ASP A 687 24.60 -2.31 -1.60
CA ASP A 687 25.54 -1.25 -1.26
C ASP A 687 25.00 0.16 -1.52
N THR A 688 24.11 0.29 -2.49
CA THR A 688 23.53 1.57 -2.88
C THR A 688 22.04 1.69 -2.50
N ALA A 689 21.45 0.63 -1.95
CA ALA A 689 20.03 0.49 -1.71
C ALA A 689 19.19 0.83 -2.97
N SER A 690 19.69 0.42 -4.13
CA SER A 690 19.07 0.66 -5.43
C SER A 690 19.01 -0.64 -6.25
N THR A 691 18.17 -0.65 -7.28
CA THR A 691 18.08 -1.76 -8.21
C THR A 691 18.86 -1.43 -9.50
N ALA A 692 19.62 -2.39 -10.01
CA ALA A 692 20.33 -2.27 -11.28
C ALA A 692 19.84 -3.33 -12.27
N PRO A 693 19.68 -3.00 -13.57
CA PRO A 693 19.37 -3.99 -14.59
C PRO A 693 20.49 -5.02 -14.69
N ALA A 694 20.13 -6.30 -14.71
CA ALA A 694 21.06 -7.41 -14.92
C ALA A 694 20.64 -8.23 -16.15
N GLY A 695 21.36 -9.33 -16.44
CA GLY A 695 21.16 -10.19 -17.59
C GLY A 695 19.79 -10.87 -17.69
N PRO A 696 19.55 -11.59 -18.79
CA PRO A 696 18.30 -12.29 -18.99
C PRO A 696 18.16 -13.48 -18.03
N THR A 697 16.94 -13.74 -17.58
CA THR A 697 16.62 -14.81 -16.63
C THR A 697 15.47 -15.69 -17.09
N GLN A 698 15.41 -16.89 -16.52
CA GLN A 698 14.33 -17.84 -16.70
C GLN A 698 13.86 -18.37 -15.34
N ARG A 699 12.54 -18.42 -15.13
CA ARG A 699 11.89 -19.04 -14.00
C ARG A 699 10.92 -20.11 -14.45
N TYR A 700 10.93 -21.26 -13.79
CA TYR A 700 9.97 -22.34 -14.03
C TYR A 700 9.63 -23.05 -12.73
N GLY A 701 8.44 -23.61 -12.68
CA GLY A 701 8.00 -24.27 -11.47
C GLY A 701 6.60 -24.84 -11.54
N ALA A 702 6.15 -25.31 -10.38
CA ALA A 702 4.80 -25.83 -10.18
C ALA A 702 4.18 -25.29 -8.89
N GLU A 703 2.88 -25.13 -8.91
CA GLU A 703 2.08 -24.70 -7.77
C GLU A 703 0.90 -25.64 -7.55
N LEU A 704 0.59 -25.89 -6.29
CA LEU A 704 -0.60 -26.63 -5.83
C LEU A 704 -1.35 -25.73 -4.87
N THR A 705 -2.64 -25.53 -5.10
CA THR A 705 -3.49 -24.76 -4.20
C THR A 705 -4.78 -25.49 -3.91
N GLY A 706 -5.20 -25.46 -2.66
CA GLY A 706 -6.49 -25.96 -2.23
C GLY A 706 -7.18 -24.89 -1.40
N ARG A 707 -8.45 -24.63 -1.67
CA ARG A 707 -9.25 -23.67 -0.91
C ARG A 707 -10.64 -24.24 -0.67
N TYR A 708 -11.06 -24.18 0.57
CA TYR A 708 -12.41 -24.51 0.97
C TYR A 708 -13.03 -23.32 1.69
N SER A 709 -14.18 -22.88 1.24
CA SER A 709 -14.96 -21.81 1.87
C SER A 709 -16.38 -22.30 2.07
N PHE A 710 -16.85 -22.35 3.30
CA PHE A 710 -18.16 -22.82 3.67
C PHE A 710 -18.98 -21.70 4.29
N VAL A 711 -20.19 -21.54 3.77
CA VAL A 711 -21.22 -20.66 4.32
C VAL A 711 -22.34 -21.53 4.87
N GLY A 712 -22.56 -21.50 6.19
CA GLY A 712 -23.60 -22.29 6.82
C GLY A 712 -25.01 -21.77 6.52
N ARG A 713 -26.06 -22.52 6.93
CA ARG A 713 -27.47 -22.06 6.88
C ARG A 713 -27.71 -20.75 7.65
N ASN A 714 -26.95 -20.53 8.72
CA ASN A 714 -26.86 -19.24 9.37
C ASN A 714 -25.72 -18.45 8.68
N PRO A 715 -25.97 -17.28 8.08
CA PRO A 715 -24.94 -16.49 7.38
C PRO A 715 -23.75 -16.07 8.26
N ARG A 716 -23.91 -16.11 9.60
CA ARG A 716 -22.83 -15.87 10.56
C ARG A 716 -21.88 -17.07 10.68
N GLN A 717 -22.28 -18.26 10.23
CA GLN A 717 -21.42 -19.46 10.23
C GLN A 717 -20.58 -19.43 8.96
N ARG A 718 -19.27 -19.29 9.14
CA ARG A 718 -18.27 -19.25 8.07
C ARG A 718 -17.09 -20.13 8.47
N LEU A 719 -16.61 -20.92 7.53
CA LEU A 719 -15.37 -21.67 7.69
C LEU A 719 -14.53 -21.48 6.43
N TYR A 720 -13.23 -21.41 6.60
CA TYR A 720 -12.28 -21.51 5.50
C TYR A 720 -11.18 -22.52 5.84
N ALA A 721 -10.64 -23.12 4.82
CA ALA A 721 -9.37 -23.84 4.87
C ALA A 721 -8.64 -23.60 3.56
N ASP A 722 -7.37 -23.29 3.61
CA ASP A 722 -6.53 -23.11 2.44
C ASP A 722 -5.18 -23.76 2.62
N VAL A 723 -4.60 -24.16 1.51
CA VAL A 723 -3.24 -24.67 1.41
C VAL A 723 -2.64 -24.20 0.10
N SER A 724 -1.39 -23.79 0.13
CA SER A 724 -0.61 -23.44 -1.05
C SER A 724 0.81 -23.98 -0.93
N PHE A 725 1.28 -24.59 -2.00
CA PHE A 725 2.66 -25.02 -2.14
C PHE A 725 3.21 -24.58 -3.50
N THR A 726 4.33 -23.91 -3.50
CA THR A 726 5.06 -23.50 -4.71
C THR A 726 6.46 -24.09 -4.68
N ALA A 727 6.88 -24.69 -5.79
CA ALA A 727 8.26 -25.04 -6.05
C ALA A 727 8.70 -24.31 -7.33
N ALA A 728 9.68 -23.43 -7.22
CA ALA A 728 10.17 -22.59 -8.32
C ALA A 728 11.68 -22.67 -8.42
N HIS A 729 12.19 -22.55 -9.65
CA HIS A 729 13.62 -22.45 -9.94
C HIS A 729 13.85 -21.26 -10.85
N GLY A 730 14.68 -20.32 -10.39
CA GLY A 730 15.13 -19.15 -11.14
C GLY A 730 16.61 -19.27 -11.49
N ARG A 731 17.00 -18.80 -12.69
CA ARG A 731 18.38 -18.79 -13.13
C ARG A 731 18.67 -17.69 -14.15
N PHE A 732 19.88 -17.18 -14.16
CA PHE A 732 20.42 -16.41 -15.26
C PHE A 732 20.64 -17.31 -16.48
N THR A 733 20.40 -16.76 -17.67
CA THR A 733 20.52 -17.51 -18.94
C THR A 733 21.58 -16.94 -19.87
N ASP A 734 22.28 -15.88 -19.48
CA ASP A 734 23.40 -15.34 -20.25
C ASP A 734 24.51 -16.38 -20.43
N ALA A 735 25.12 -16.39 -21.60
CA ALA A 735 26.15 -17.38 -21.93
C ALA A 735 27.41 -17.24 -21.06
N ALA A 736 27.72 -16.03 -20.60
CA ALA A 736 28.86 -15.78 -19.72
C ALA A 736 28.59 -16.32 -18.31
N ASP A 737 27.40 -16.10 -17.75
CA ASP A 737 26.98 -16.63 -16.45
C ASP A 737 26.94 -18.15 -16.44
N VAL A 738 26.40 -18.76 -17.52
CA VAL A 738 26.36 -20.21 -17.68
C VAL A 738 27.78 -20.79 -17.74
N ALA A 739 28.68 -20.13 -18.46
CA ALA A 739 30.07 -20.58 -18.58
C ALA A 739 30.88 -20.42 -17.27
N ALA A 740 30.55 -19.39 -16.48
CA ALA A 740 31.14 -19.13 -15.16
C ALA A 740 30.57 -20.01 -14.04
N GLY A 741 29.42 -20.63 -14.24
CA GLY A 741 28.68 -21.36 -13.20
C GLY A 741 27.99 -20.43 -12.17
N THR A 742 27.76 -19.19 -12.54
CA THR A 742 27.14 -18.14 -11.73
C THR A 742 25.70 -17.93 -12.15
N THR A 743 24.89 -18.99 -12.19
CA THR A 743 23.51 -18.96 -12.70
C THR A 743 22.45 -18.82 -11.63
N TYR A 744 22.82 -18.86 -10.37
CA TYR A 744 21.86 -18.74 -9.27
C TYR A 744 21.23 -17.33 -9.25
N LEU A 745 19.94 -17.31 -9.02
CA LEU A 745 19.19 -16.06 -8.86
C LEU A 745 19.15 -15.73 -7.36
N PRO A 746 19.74 -14.60 -6.92
CA PRO A 746 19.74 -14.20 -5.52
C PRO A 746 18.33 -14.03 -4.97
N ASP A 747 18.17 -14.28 -3.68
CA ASP A 747 16.94 -14.09 -2.87
C ASP A 747 15.69 -14.83 -3.40
N ALA A 748 15.78 -15.56 -4.50
CA ALA A 748 14.66 -16.23 -5.14
C ALA A 748 14.19 -17.45 -4.32
N PRO A 749 12.92 -17.50 -3.80
CA PRO A 749 12.45 -18.63 -3.03
C PRO A 749 12.35 -19.90 -3.88
N ILE A 750 12.97 -20.98 -3.39
CA ILE A 750 12.93 -22.29 -4.08
C ILE A 750 11.65 -23.04 -3.75
N ARG A 751 11.21 -22.99 -2.48
CA ARG A 751 9.96 -23.61 -2.04
C ARG A 751 9.29 -22.74 -1.01
N THR A 752 7.98 -22.58 -1.18
CA THR A 752 7.13 -21.91 -0.20
C THR A 752 5.91 -22.80 0.10
N PHE A 753 5.46 -22.77 1.35
CA PHE A 753 4.29 -23.48 1.81
C PHE A 753 3.49 -22.60 2.76
N SER A 754 2.18 -22.52 2.54
CA SER A 754 1.26 -21.91 3.49
C SER A 754 0.03 -22.78 3.65
N ALA A 755 -0.52 -22.82 4.86
CA ALA A 755 -1.81 -23.45 5.14
C ALA A 755 -2.54 -22.66 6.22
N GLY A 756 -3.85 -22.55 6.10
CA GLY A 756 -4.72 -21.87 7.04
C GLY A 756 -6.03 -22.63 7.24
N ILE A 757 -6.53 -22.64 8.45
CA ILE A 757 -7.88 -23.09 8.77
C ILE A 757 -8.46 -22.13 9.81
N GLY A 758 -9.67 -21.69 9.58
CA GLY A 758 -10.33 -20.80 10.53
C GLY A 758 -11.81 -20.64 10.23
N GLY A 759 -12.48 -19.90 11.08
CA GLY A 759 -13.88 -19.63 10.87
C GLY A 759 -14.58 -18.99 12.04
N ARG A 760 -15.85 -18.78 11.84
CA ARG A 760 -16.79 -18.17 12.79
C ARG A 760 -17.98 -19.11 12.98
N GLN A 761 -18.28 -19.47 14.24
CA GLN A 761 -19.35 -20.38 14.62
C GLN A 761 -20.31 -19.72 15.60
N PRO A 762 -21.56 -19.42 15.21
CA PRO A 762 -22.61 -19.07 16.15
C PRO A 762 -22.92 -20.25 17.08
N VAL A 763 -22.75 -20.08 18.39
CA VAL A 763 -23.04 -21.10 19.41
C VAL A 763 -24.38 -20.84 20.08
N SER A 764 -24.89 -19.62 20.01
CA SER A 764 -26.23 -19.22 20.42
C SER A 764 -26.72 -18.01 19.63
N ARG A 765 -27.92 -17.50 19.94
CA ARG A 765 -28.44 -16.27 19.29
C ARG A 765 -27.53 -15.04 19.52
N ASP A 766 -26.91 -14.96 20.68
CA ASP A 766 -26.14 -13.81 21.13
C ASP A 766 -24.62 -14.04 21.08
N TRP A 767 -24.16 -15.29 20.99
CA TRP A 767 -22.73 -15.63 21.02
C TRP A 767 -22.25 -16.23 19.71
N THR A 768 -21.13 -15.75 19.23
CA THR A 768 -20.39 -16.29 18.11
C THR A 768 -18.93 -16.50 18.55
N LEU A 769 -18.39 -17.68 18.32
CA LEU A 769 -16.97 -17.97 18.51
C LEU A 769 -16.26 -17.88 17.17
N GLN A 770 -15.01 -17.45 17.17
CA GLN A 770 -14.12 -17.45 16.01
C GLN A 770 -12.75 -17.97 16.40
N GLY A 771 -12.02 -18.50 15.43
CA GLY A 771 -10.65 -18.95 15.63
C GLY A 771 -10.02 -19.31 14.32
N ASP A 772 -8.70 -19.29 14.30
CA ASP A 772 -7.89 -19.66 13.15
C ASP A 772 -6.54 -20.23 13.59
N VAL A 773 -5.92 -20.96 12.68
CA VAL A 773 -4.53 -21.41 12.76
C VAL A 773 -3.93 -21.26 11.38
N THR A 774 -2.75 -20.65 11.30
CA THR A 774 -1.99 -20.50 10.05
C THR A 774 -0.57 -21.01 10.20
N VAL A 775 -0.05 -21.60 9.13
CA VAL A 775 1.34 -22.06 9.01
C VAL A 775 1.93 -21.42 7.77
N ARG A 776 3.14 -20.88 7.89
CA ARG A 776 3.91 -20.32 6.77
C ARG A 776 5.33 -20.87 6.83
N SER A 777 5.86 -21.27 5.68
CA SER A 777 7.20 -21.84 5.58
C SER A 777 7.86 -21.42 4.25
N MET A 778 9.12 -21.05 4.33
CA MET A 778 9.99 -20.77 3.19
C MET A 778 11.27 -21.59 3.36
N SER A 779 11.73 -22.25 2.29
CA SER A 779 12.99 -23.01 2.32
C SER A 779 14.19 -22.08 2.28
N ASP A 780 15.37 -22.66 2.54
CA ASP A 780 16.65 -21.99 2.23
C ASP A 780 16.66 -21.54 0.76
N ARG A 781 17.37 -20.42 0.50
CA ARG A 781 17.56 -19.82 -0.82
C ARG A 781 18.98 -19.29 -0.98
N TYR A 782 19.38 -18.95 -2.21
CA TYR A 782 20.69 -18.40 -2.51
C TYR A 782 20.72 -16.90 -2.22
N GLY A 783 21.72 -16.40 -1.51
CA GLY A 783 21.90 -14.97 -1.22
C GLY A 783 22.75 -14.24 -2.26
N ASP A 784 23.54 -14.98 -3.07
CA ASP A 784 24.38 -14.38 -4.10
C ASP A 784 24.47 -15.24 -5.37
N GLN A 785 25.06 -14.68 -6.42
CA GLN A 785 25.26 -15.31 -7.73
C GLN A 785 26.56 -16.13 -7.83
N GLY A 786 27.35 -16.22 -6.75
CA GLY A 786 28.68 -16.87 -6.78
C GLY A 786 28.61 -18.37 -7.08
N PRO A 787 29.76 -18.97 -7.49
CA PRO A 787 29.85 -20.41 -7.74
C PRO A 787 29.66 -21.26 -6.46
N THR A 788 29.83 -20.66 -5.30
CA THR A 788 29.54 -21.23 -3.97
C THR A 788 28.71 -20.21 -3.19
N PRO A 789 27.40 -20.09 -3.53
CA PRO A 789 26.60 -19.00 -3.01
C PRO A 789 26.41 -19.09 -1.49
N LEU A 790 26.34 -17.95 -0.85
CA LEU A 790 25.86 -17.83 0.52
C LEU A 790 24.41 -18.30 0.62
N ILE A 791 24.05 -18.86 1.76
CA ILE A 791 22.71 -19.42 1.97
C ILE A 791 21.93 -18.57 2.95
N GLU A 792 20.81 -18.08 2.52
CA GLU A 792 19.79 -17.50 3.38
C GLU A 792 18.94 -18.60 4.04
N THR A 793 18.77 -18.48 5.35
CA THR A 793 18.11 -19.54 6.15
C THR A 793 16.61 -19.52 5.98
N GLY A 794 16.04 -20.67 5.64
CA GLY A 794 14.59 -20.88 5.61
C GLY A 794 13.96 -20.87 7.01
N TRP A 795 12.65 -20.76 7.05
CA TRP A 795 11.89 -20.70 8.31
C TRP A 795 10.50 -21.31 8.21
N THR A 796 9.93 -21.66 9.35
CA THR A 796 8.53 -22.08 9.49
C THR A 796 7.95 -21.47 10.75
N ILE A 797 6.85 -20.75 10.61
CA ILE A 797 6.12 -20.10 11.71
C ILE A 797 4.66 -20.56 11.73
N VAL A 798 4.12 -20.62 12.94
CA VAL A 798 2.73 -21.00 13.21
C VAL A 798 2.08 -19.91 14.04
N ASN A 799 0.92 -19.44 13.61
CA ASN A 799 0.11 -18.46 14.33
C ASN A 799 -1.25 -19.06 14.64
N ALA A 800 -1.89 -18.61 15.71
CA ALA A 800 -3.27 -18.99 16.02
C ALA A 800 -4.01 -17.83 16.70
N GLY A 801 -5.29 -17.73 16.38
CA GLY A 801 -6.21 -16.76 16.95
C GLY A 801 -7.45 -17.40 17.54
N ILE A 802 -8.02 -16.77 18.56
CA ILE A 802 -9.32 -17.12 19.13
C ILE A 802 -10.07 -15.84 19.51
N GLY A 803 -11.38 -15.82 19.28
CA GLY A 803 -12.23 -14.70 19.65
C GLY A 803 -13.65 -15.13 19.98
N ALA A 804 -14.33 -14.29 20.72
CA ALA A 804 -15.72 -14.44 21.05
C ALA A 804 -16.47 -13.13 20.90
N ARG A 805 -17.57 -13.15 20.14
CA ARG A 805 -18.47 -12.00 19.99
C ARG A 805 -19.77 -12.25 20.75
N TRP A 806 -20.08 -11.33 21.66
CA TRP A 806 -21.35 -11.27 22.35
C TRP A 806 -22.14 -10.07 21.88
N LYS A 807 -23.17 -10.31 21.05
CA LYS A 807 -23.98 -9.24 20.42
C LYS A 807 -23.10 -8.25 19.64
N PHE A 808 -22.89 -7.07 20.23
CA PHE A 808 -22.12 -5.96 19.66
C PHE A 808 -20.66 -5.91 20.14
N LEU A 809 -20.29 -6.69 21.15
CA LEU A 809 -18.92 -6.70 21.71
C LEU A 809 -18.17 -7.96 21.29
N GLU A 810 -16.98 -7.81 20.74
CA GLU A 810 -16.04 -8.89 20.44
C GLU A 810 -14.77 -8.72 21.26
N LEU A 811 -14.26 -9.82 21.80
CA LEU A 811 -12.95 -9.90 22.44
C LEU A 811 -12.19 -11.07 21.84
N GLY A 812 -10.90 -10.89 21.58
CA GLY A 812 -10.07 -11.96 21.05
C GLY A 812 -8.59 -11.80 21.40
N ALA A 813 -7.84 -12.82 21.07
CA ALA A 813 -6.40 -12.89 21.24
C ALA A 813 -5.78 -13.73 20.14
N ASP A 814 -4.65 -13.27 19.62
CA ASP A 814 -3.84 -13.92 18.60
C ASP A 814 -2.45 -14.17 19.17
N VAL A 815 -1.89 -15.33 18.91
CA VAL A 815 -0.50 -15.66 19.22
C VAL A 815 0.26 -15.83 17.92
N ILE A 816 1.21 -14.93 17.69
CA ILE A 816 2.11 -14.95 16.55
C ILE A 816 3.34 -15.76 16.94
N ASN A 817 3.86 -16.58 16.01
CA ASN A 817 5.05 -17.41 16.23
C ASN A 817 4.95 -18.23 17.53
N ILE A 818 3.92 -19.10 17.63
CA ILE A 818 3.60 -19.88 18.83
C ILE A 818 4.81 -20.67 19.35
N ALA A 819 5.62 -21.22 18.44
CA ALA A 819 6.78 -22.02 18.79
C ALA A 819 8.00 -21.21 19.22
N ASP A 820 7.92 -19.87 19.18
CA ASP A 820 9.02 -18.95 19.48
C ASP A 820 10.29 -19.23 18.67
N VAL A 821 10.10 -19.53 17.38
CA VAL A 821 11.19 -19.81 16.45
C VAL A 821 12.02 -18.53 16.26
N ALA A 822 13.32 -18.62 16.43
CA ALA A 822 14.24 -17.56 16.06
C ALA A 822 14.42 -17.59 14.53
N TRP A 823 13.66 -16.79 13.80
CA TRP A 823 13.69 -16.75 12.33
C TRP A 823 14.17 -15.39 11.81
N ARG A 824 14.63 -15.39 10.57
CA ARG A 824 15.08 -14.20 9.85
C ARG A 824 14.02 -13.81 8.84
N GLU A 825 13.51 -12.59 8.92
CA GLU A 825 12.43 -12.08 8.08
C GLU A 825 12.97 -11.66 6.71
N GLY A 826 13.59 -10.50 6.59
CA GLY A 826 14.35 -10.09 5.42
C GLY A 826 15.81 -10.58 5.53
N GLN A 827 16.40 -11.04 4.45
CA GLN A 827 17.78 -11.47 4.38
C GLN A 827 18.35 -11.04 3.03
N PHE A 828 19.63 -10.57 3.02
CA PHE A 828 20.33 -10.12 1.82
C PHE A 828 21.82 -10.42 1.96
N GLU A 829 22.48 -10.71 0.85
CA GLU A 829 23.94 -10.62 0.80
C GLU A 829 24.32 -9.15 0.71
N VAL A 830 25.14 -8.69 1.64
CA VAL A 830 25.62 -7.31 1.68
C VAL A 830 27.09 -7.29 2.02
N GLN A 831 27.85 -6.50 1.26
CA GLN A 831 29.23 -6.20 1.64
C GLN A 831 29.19 -5.19 2.79
N SER A 832 29.59 -5.62 3.99
CA SER A 832 29.49 -4.79 5.17
C SER A 832 30.79 -4.70 5.95
N ARG A 833 30.98 -3.55 6.63
CA ARG A 833 32.00 -3.34 7.64
C ARG A 833 31.38 -2.75 8.87
N LEU A 834 31.59 -3.42 9.98
CA LEU A 834 31.05 -2.99 11.27
C LEU A 834 31.94 -1.93 11.94
N PRO A 835 31.39 -1.05 12.80
CA PRO A 835 32.15 0.07 13.40
C PRO A 835 33.44 -0.29 14.13
N LYS A 836 33.56 -1.51 14.65
CA LYS A 836 34.75 -1.98 15.38
C LYS A 836 35.67 -2.88 14.54
N GLU A 837 35.36 -3.08 13.27
CA GLU A 837 36.22 -3.83 12.36
C GLU A 837 37.38 -2.97 11.84
N PRO A 838 38.58 -3.55 11.60
CA PRO A 838 39.71 -2.79 11.06
C PRO A 838 39.40 -2.26 9.65
N VAL A 839 40.01 -1.12 9.31
CA VAL A 839 39.87 -0.42 8.05
C VAL A 839 40.36 -1.26 6.84
N SER A 840 41.25 -2.19 7.06
CA SER A 840 41.74 -3.16 6.05
C SER A 840 41.54 -4.59 6.57
N PRO A 841 41.10 -5.53 5.78
CA PRO A 841 40.86 -5.48 4.33
C PRO A 841 39.46 -4.97 3.94
N VAL A 842 39.14 -4.99 2.65
CA VAL A 842 37.88 -4.70 1.97
C VAL A 842 36.63 -5.13 2.79
N PRO A 843 35.48 -4.44 2.72
CA PRO A 843 34.22 -4.91 3.29
C PRO A 843 33.99 -6.40 2.96
N GLN A 844 33.49 -7.16 3.93
CA GLN A 844 33.28 -8.59 3.76
C GLN A 844 31.86 -8.86 3.27
N PRO A 845 31.68 -9.66 2.21
CA PRO A 845 30.37 -10.16 1.84
C PRO A 845 29.83 -11.06 2.96
N GLY A 846 28.55 -11.02 3.20
CA GLY A 846 27.89 -11.85 4.20
C GLY A 846 26.39 -11.61 4.23
N ILE A 847 25.66 -12.56 4.81
CA ILE A 847 24.21 -12.39 4.99
C ILE A 847 23.91 -11.40 6.10
N SER A 848 23.23 -10.34 5.75
CA SER A 848 22.59 -9.43 6.72
C SER A 848 21.10 -9.74 6.80
N PHE A 849 20.48 -9.58 7.97
CA PHE A 849 19.09 -9.97 8.16
C PHE A 849 18.34 -9.04 9.12
N THR A 850 17.04 -8.94 8.93
CA THR A 850 16.09 -8.42 9.91
C THR A 850 15.53 -9.60 10.72
N PRO A 851 15.60 -9.55 12.07
CA PRO A 851 15.02 -10.60 12.89
C PRO A 851 13.50 -10.60 12.77
N GLY A 852 12.93 -11.78 12.53
CA GLY A 852 11.49 -11.94 12.49
C GLY A 852 10.85 -11.85 13.88
N MET A 853 9.57 -11.55 13.89
CA MET A 853 8.78 -11.32 15.11
C MET A 853 8.89 -12.50 16.10
N PRO A 854 9.19 -12.26 17.39
CA PRO A 854 9.20 -13.28 18.42
C PRO A 854 7.78 -13.76 18.73
N ARG A 855 7.65 -14.75 19.63
CA ARG A 855 6.31 -15.13 20.11
C ARG A 855 5.62 -13.93 20.74
N THR A 856 4.56 -13.45 20.11
CA THR A 856 3.83 -12.26 20.49
C THR A 856 2.37 -12.59 20.76
N LEU A 857 1.87 -12.16 21.94
CA LEU A 857 0.44 -12.16 22.25
C LEU A 857 -0.14 -10.82 21.88
N MET A 858 -1.07 -10.82 20.94
CA MET A 858 -1.89 -9.67 20.59
C MET A 858 -3.31 -9.89 21.09
N THR A 859 -3.93 -8.89 21.67
CA THR A 859 -5.32 -8.92 22.12
C THR A 859 -6.12 -7.85 21.40
N HIS A 860 -7.40 -8.12 21.15
CA HIS A 860 -8.26 -7.13 20.53
C HIS A 860 -9.63 -7.07 21.20
N ALA A 861 -10.21 -5.87 21.16
CA ALA A 861 -11.60 -5.61 21.52
C ALA A 861 -12.28 -4.84 20.39
N ALA A 862 -13.47 -5.26 19.97
CA ALA A 862 -14.23 -4.55 18.95
C ALA A 862 -15.68 -4.36 19.35
N VAL A 863 -16.24 -3.21 18.96
CA VAL A 863 -17.66 -2.86 19.13
C VAL A 863 -18.26 -2.69 17.75
N TYR A 864 -19.41 -3.30 17.54
CA TYR A 864 -20.18 -3.26 16.29
C TYR A 864 -21.52 -2.57 16.49
N TRP A 865 -21.97 -1.75 15.54
CA TRP A 865 -23.28 -1.08 15.60
C TRP A 865 -23.94 -0.92 14.24
#